data_c824784d056b04643cdb22a4375a3d9a
#
_entry.id   c824784d056b04643cdb22a4375a3d9a
#
_cell.length_a   1.000
_cell.length_b   1.000
_cell.length_c   1.000
_cell.angle_alpha   90.00
_cell.angle_beta   90.00
_cell.angle_gamma   90.00
#
_symmetry.space_group_name_H-M   'P 1'
#
loop_
_entity.id
_entity.type
_entity.pdbx_description
1 polymer ?
#
loop_
_entity_poly.entity_id
_entity_poly.type
_entity_poly.pdbx_seq_one_letter_code
_entity_poly.pdbx_strand_id
1 'polypeptide(L)'
;VVNIPPDLGVVLDVSPPPLRGLNIYGVLRFDRKDLELSADWIMVHGRLEVGTPQEPFRQRAVITLTGNNPEEDQMGMGTKVLGVMGGVLELHGEPRRGWTKLAQSTPRGAREIAVLEASGWRVGDRIVLASTDYDPRQAEVRTIVAISGNTLTLDRPLDFPHFGEVTFGVDQRGEVGLLSRNVVVQGDEASAGSGFGGHIMAMMGSVMRISGVELRRMGQRNRLARYPVHWHLVGEARGQYIKHSSIHESFNRCITIHATSGLEVVGNVAYDAVGHCYFLEDGAETQNLLEGNLGILTRRPEASQGEQPVIPTDKNPATFWITHPANIVRNNVAAGSDGVGFWYALPENPTGPSATTTIWPRRTPLGEFSGNVAHSSWDGLMVDRGPNRDTLEPETTVYNPRTYPADTQNQYNDAVNPPVVAEFKNFTAYKHRGNAIWLRGLNHKVVGARLADNAIGVTFASRATTLEDSLIVGDSANKGFPRNWEFRGADGRSLPRPWASGAGPIQDNFPIRGFEFYDGKVGFRNVEFVNFQPLEIHNAQGAYRTVREAGALSYLRFTSFDIDSRNFAQGARFTNAKAVYLPPRPEPTPEELSKGQSADGYRGSVFIDLDGSVSGRRGHAVVLNHPFLLDTSCEVRPEWNAGVCGHGYARLHIRSESGENIGPVSLTREDGGRPVFRMWGAPNNPRFFGATVIKGRAYTLEASGGLPRRLRLRLEDSEPGDFIHLALPYSGEPYIYRDYWIDNSNRLAQAASRAEFEASSGDRYWSEGGWLYLKLRVKNEVGRDWAVLDVCSSDLCR
;
A
#
# COMPACT_ATOMS: atom_id res chain seq x y z
N VAL A 1 -39.22 19.91 20.74
CA VAL A 1 -38.09 20.63 20.11
C VAL A 1 -37.86 21.91 20.88
N VAL A 2 -36.63 22.20 21.23
CA VAL A 2 -36.24 23.45 21.88
C VAL A 2 -35.47 24.31 20.85
N ASN A 3 -35.78 25.61 20.83
CA ASN A 3 -35.09 26.57 19.99
C ASN A 3 -34.44 27.65 20.84
N ILE A 4 -33.14 27.90 20.65
CA ILE A 4 -32.42 29.02 21.22
C ILE A 4 -32.33 30.11 20.17
N PRO A 5 -33.08 31.26 20.29
CA PRO A 5 -33.11 32.33 19.31
C PRO A 5 -31.73 32.99 19.08
N PRO A 6 -31.52 33.67 17.93
CA PRO A 6 -30.20 34.25 17.60
C PRO A 6 -29.64 35.23 18.65
N ASP A 7 -30.53 36.00 19.32
CA ASP A 7 -30.13 37.03 20.28
C ASP A 7 -29.96 36.51 21.71
N LEU A 8 -30.11 35.18 21.90
CA LEU A 8 -30.09 34.59 23.24
C LEU A 8 -28.83 33.79 23.48
N GLY A 9 -28.16 34.08 24.59
CA GLY A 9 -27.14 33.24 25.18
C GLY A 9 -27.69 32.44 26.35
N VAL A 10 -27.65 31.13 26.27
CA VAL A 10 -28.10 30.19 27.31
C VAL A 10 -26.91 29.53 27.94
N VAL A 11 -26.90 29.51 29.28
CA VAL A 11 -25.96 28.70 30.07
C VAL A 11 -26.70 27.45 30.56
N LEU A 12 -26.23 26.29 30.13
CA LEU A 12 -26.74 25.01 30.58
C LEU A 12 -26.17 24.75 31.98
N ASP A 13 -26.94 24.98 33.02
CA ASP A 13 -26.53 24.85 34.42
C ASP A 13 -27.20 23.67 35.17
N VAL A 14 -28.08 22.97 34.49
CA VAL A 14 -28.75 21.75 34.93
C VAL A 14 -28.94 20.81 33.74
N SER A 15 -28.81 19.50 33.97
CA SER A 15 -29.09 18.49 32.95
C SER A 15 -30.58 18.47 32.63
N PRO A 16 -31.02 18.82 31.42
CA PRO A 16 -32.43 18.82 31.06
C PRO A 16 -32.94 17.39 30.85
N PRO A 17 -34.26 17.17 30.91
CA PRO A 17 -34.83 15.92 30.42
C PRO A 17 -34.48 15.71 28.91
N PRO A 18 -34.53 14.47 28.43
CA PRO A 18 -34.24 14.19 27.02
C PRO A 18 -35.11 15.02 26.08
N LEU A 19 -34.46 15.62 25.05
CA LEU A 19 -35.09 16.47 24.08
C LEU A 19 -35.40 15.70 22.81
N ARG A 20 -36.52 15.98 22.16
CA ARG A 20 -36.78 15.50 20.77
C ARG A 20 -35.81 16.14 19.77
N GLY A 21 -35.47 17.41 19.99
CA GLY A 21 -34.52 18.12 19.14
C GLY A 21 -34.14 19.45 19.73
N LEU A 22 -33.00 19.96 19.33
CA LEU A 22 -32.47 21.24 19.80
C LEU A 22 -31.90 22.03 18.62
N ASN A 23 -32.48 23.21 18.38
CA ASN A 23 -31.93 24.19 17.44
C ASN A 23 -31.23 25.32 18.22
N ILE A 24 -29.95 25.55 17.91
CA ILE A 24 -29.17 26.62 18.52
C ILE A 24 -28.86 27.68 17.48
N TYR A 25 -29.71 28.73 17.41
CA TYR A 25 -29.47 29.90 16.56
C TYR A 25 -28.65 30.95 17.31
N GLY A 26 -28.75 31.04 18.61
CA GLY A 26 -27.93 31.85 19.51
C GLY A 26 -26.72 31.07 20.05
N VAL A 27 -26.49 31.20 21.36
CA VAL A 27 -25.33 30.50 22.00
C VAL A 27 -25.86 29.59 23.11
N LEU A 28 -25.35 28.35 23.11
CA LEU A 28 -25.50 27.43 24.25
C LEU A 28 -24.11 27.13 24.82
N ARG A 29 -23.90 27.46 26.09
CA ARG A 29 -22.66 27.18 26.81
C ARG A 29 -22.92 26.29 28.01
N PHE A 30 -22.09 25.28 28.22
CA PHE A 30 -22.14 24.43 29.41
C PHE A 30 -21.49 25.15 30.61
N ASP A 31 -22.19 25.17 31.73
CA ASP A 31 -21.63 25.62 33.01
C ASP A 31 -20.58 24.66 33.52
N ARG A 32 -19.69 25.12 34.40
CA ARG A 32 -18.54 24.38 34.95
C ARG A 32 -18.93 23.39 36.04
N LYS A 33 -19.80 22.42 35.70
CA LYS A 33 -20.25 21.32 36.56
C LYS A 33 -20.51 20.07 35.73
N ASP A 34 -20.77 18.94 36.39
CA ASP A 34 -21.14 17.72 35.69
C ASP A 34 -22.52 17.87 35.05
N LEU A 35 -22.60 17.67 33.73
CA LEU A 35 -23.81 17.91 32.96
C LEU A 35 -24.03 16.86 31.88
N GLU A 36 -25.28 16.54 31.64
CA GLU A 36 -25.72 15.66 30.55
C GLU A 36 -26.77 16.36 29.69
N LEU A 37 -26.62 16.24 28.38
CA LEU A 37 -27.58 16.71 27.37
C LEU A 37 -27.93 15.57 26.44
N SER A 38 -29.19 15.14 26.44
CA SER A 38 -29.69 14.10 25.56
C SER A 38 -30.69 14.70 24.56
N ALA A 39 -30.51 14.39 23.28
CA ALA A 39 -31.43 14.81 22.22
C ALA A 39 -31.43 13.82 21.07
N ASP A 40 -32.56 13.71 20.33
CA ASP A 40 -32.59 12.91 19.11
C ASP A 40 -31.66 13.50 18.07
N TRP A 41 -31.60 14.85 18.01
CA TRP A 41 -30.68 15.59 17.15
C TRP A 41 -30.41 16.99 17.73
N ILE A 42 -29.25 17.56 17.39
CA ILE A 42 -28.86 18.93 17.76
C ILE A 42 -28.37 19.63 16.49
N MET A 43 -28.97 20.80 16.18
CA MET A 43 -28.59 21.62 15.04
C MET A 43 -27.99 22.93 15.52
N VAL A 44 -26.75 23.21 15.12
CA VAL A 44 -25.98 24.39 15.53
C VAL A 44 -25.89 25.36 14.35
N HIS A 45 -26.69 26.40 14.40
CA HIS A 45 -26.64 27.54 13.46
C HIS A 45 -25.87 28.71 14.07
N GLY A 46 -25.91 28.86 15.38
CA GLY A 46 -25.13 29.81 16.18
C GLY A 46 -23.89 29.16 16.79
N ARG A 47 -23.86 29.00 18.13
CA ARG A 47 -22.67 28.45 18.81
C ARG A 47 -23.05 27.45 19.91
N LEU A 48 -22.43 26.29 19.88
CA LEU A 48 -22.40 25.34 20.98
C LEU A 48 -20.99 25.28 21.58
N GLU A 49 -20.89 25.48 22.89
CA GLU A 49 -19.59 25.54 23.58
C GLU A 49 -19.58 24.67 24.82
N VAL A 50 -18.64 23.72 24.88
CA VAL A 50 -18.26 22.92 26.03
C VAL A 50 -16.76 23.10 26.27
N GLY A 51 -16.42 24.13 27.05
CA GLY A 51 -15.03 24.59 27.21
C GLY A 51 -14.51 25.34 25.96
N THR A 52 -13.36 25.96 26.10
CA THR A 52 -12.63 26.68 25.05
C THR A 52 -11.16 26.25 25.06
N PRO A 53 -10.38 26.61 24.02
CA PRO A 53 -8.94 26.33 24.01
C PRO A 53 -8.20 26.94 25.22
N GLN A 54 -8.63 28.13 25.65
CA GLN A 54 -8.03 28.86 26.76
C GLN A 54 -8.49 28.33 28.13
N GLU A 55 -9.73 27.87 28.18
CA GLU A 55 -10.36 27.32 29.37
C GLU A 55 -11.02 25.97 29.08
N PRO A 56 -10.24 24.89 28.98
CA PRO A 56 -10.80 23.55 28.75
C PRO A 56 -11.79 23.14 29.82
N PHE A 57 -12.80 22.40 29.45
CA PHE A 57 -13.80 21.84 30.38
C PHE A 57 -13.18 20.76 31.25
N ARG A 58 -13.27 20.86 32.55
CA ARG A 58 -12.61 19.91 33.49
C ARG A 58 -13.57 18.99 34.23
N GLN A 59 -14.83 19.31 34.27
CA GLN A 59 -15.91 18.50 34.80
C GLN A 59 -16.32 17.43 33.78
N ARG A 60 -17.34 16.66 34.06
CA ARG A 60 -17.89 15.68 33.15
C ARG A 60 -19.00 16.31 32.31
N ALA A 61 -18.88 16.31 31.01
CA ALA A 61 -19.94 16.68 30.06
C ALA A 61 -20.27 15.49 29.14
N VAL A 62 -21.54 15.12 29.07
CA VAL A 62 -21.99 14.05 28.17
C VAL A 62 -23.10 14.56 27.25
N ILE A 63 -22.89 14.44 25.95
CA ILE A 63 -23.90 14.68 24.94
C ILE A 63 -24.30 13.33 24.35
N THR A 64 -25.56 12.92 24.55
CA THR A 64 -26.09 11.65 24.05
C THR A 64 -27.10 11.90 22.94
N LEU A 65 -26.85 11.32 21.76
CA LEU A 65 -27.75 11.37 20.62
C LEU A 65 -28.66 10.14 20.65
N THR A 66 -29.98 10.35 20.66
CA THR A 66 -30.99 9.34 20.98
C THR A 66 -31.96 9.03 19.83
N GLY A 67 -31.96 9.79 18.73
CA GLY A 67 -32.85 9.57 17.60
C GLY A 67 -32.66 8.20 16.96
N ASN A 68 -33.67 7.33 17.03
CA ASN A 68 -33.60 5.96 16.51
C ASN A 68 -34.49 5.70 15.30
N ASN A 69 -35.11 6.70 14.71
CA ASN A 69 -35.89 6.57 13.47
C ASN A 69 -35.00 6.83 12.24
N PRO A 70 -34.58 5.79 11.49
CA PRO A 70 -33.68 5.94 10.35
C PRO A 70 -34.28 6.74 9.16
N GLU A 71 -35.59 6.92 9.12
CA GLU A 71 -36.31 7.67 8.07
C GLU A 71 -36.44 9.16 8.42
N GLU A 72 -36.10 9.56 9.64
CA GLU A 72 -36.09 10.96 10.02
C GLU A 72 -34.85 11.65 9.45
N ASP A 73 -35.06 12.82 8.85
CA ASP A 73 -33.99 13.59 8.24
C ASP A 73 -33.99 15.04 8.73
N GLN A 74 -32.83 15.46 9.22
CA GLN A 74 -32.59 16.86 9.60
C GLN A 74 -31.69 17.49 8.51
N MET A 75 -32.34 18.22 7.58
CA MET A 75 -31.66 19.01 6.55
C MET A 75 -30.63 18.22 5.70
N GLY A 76 -30.96 16.97 5.35
CA GLY A 76 -30.09 16.10 4.56
C GLY A 76 -29.03 15.33 5.40
N MET A 77 -28.92 15.57 6.69
CA MET A 77 -27.96 14.93 7.57
C MET A 77 -28.49 13.68 8.28
N GLY A 78 -29.75 13.31 8.05
CA GLY A 78 -30.40 12.22 8.79
C GLY A 78 -30.77 12.63 10.21
N THR A 79 -30.92 11.65 11.09
CA THR A 79 -31.18 11.85 12.50
C THR A 79 -30.01 11.31 13.35
N LYS A 80 -30.10 11.45 14.68
CA LYS A 80 -29.02 11.10 15.63
C LYS A 80 -27.75 11.88 15.35
N VAL A 81 -27.92 13.14 14.95
CA VAL A 81 -26.87 14.03 14.46
C VAL A 81 -26.64 15.22 15.40
N LEU A 82 -25.38 15.57 15.59
CA LEU A 82 -24.94 16.90 15.99
C LEU A 82 -24.48 17.59 14.70
N GLY A 83 -25.39 18.34 14.07
CA GLY A 83 -25.15 19.01 12.81
C GLY A 83 -24.72 20.46 13.00
N VAL A 84 -23.67 20.90 12.31
CA VAL A 84 -23.20 22.29 12.33
C VAL A 84 -23.49 22.88 10.95
N MET A 85 -24.40 23.87 10.94
CA MET A 85 -24.92 24.49 9.71
C MET A 85 -24.62 25.98 9.71
N GLY A 86 -23.43 26.35 9.28
CA GLY A 86 -22.95 27.73 9.31
C GLY A 86 -22.63 28.26 10.71
N GLY A 87 -22.75 27.42 11.72
CA GLY A 87 -22.48 27.76 13.12
C GLY A 87 -21.08 27.37 13.57
N VAL A 88 -20.85 27.43 14.88
CA VAL A 88 -19.57 27.14 15.55
C VAL A 88 -19.78 26.07 16.60
N LEU A 89 -19.02 24.97 16.50
CA LEU A 89 -18.93 23.94 17.53
C LEU A 89 -17.58 24.02 18.22
N GLU A 90 -17.60 24.22 19.53
CA GLU A 90 -16.41 24.22 20.39
C GLU A 90 -16.56 23.12 21.44
N LEU A 91 -15.79 22.06 21.32
CA LEU A 91 -15.73 20.99 22.33
C LEU A 91 -14.29 20.86 22.80
N HIS A 92 -14.02 21.27 24.02
CA HIS A 92 -12.65 21.24 24.60
C HIS A 92 -12.67 20.61 25.98
N GLY A 93 -12.32 19.33 26.01
CA GLY A 93 -12.11 18.59 27.25
C GLY A 93 -10.73 18.85 27.87
N GLU A 94 -10.49 18.22 29.00
CA GLU A 94 -9.22 18.32 29.71
C GLU A 94 -8.06 17.81 28.84
N PRO A 95 -6.97 18.57 28.68
CA PRO A 95 -5.79 18.10 27.95
C PRO A 95 -5.16 16.90 28.63
N ARG A 96 -5.03 15.78 27.89
CA ARG A 96 -4.44 14.53 28.37
C ARG A 96 -3.62 13.89 27.26
N ARG A 97 -2.56 13.16 27.62
CA ARG A 97 -1.81 12.36 26.66
C ARG A 97 -2.73 11.30 26.05
N GLY A 98 -2.87 11.31 24.73
CA GLY A 98 -3.76 10.39 24.01
C GLY A 98 -3.27 8.95 24.00
N TRP A 99 -1.95 8.76 23.82
CA TRP A 99 -1.35 7.44 23.74
C TRP A 99 0.15 7.46 24.04
N THR A 100 0.67 6.28 24.32
CA THR A 100 2.09 6.04 24.60
C THR A 100 2.48 4.67 24.04
N LYS A 101 3.70 4.23 24.33
CA LYS A 101 4.17 2.88 24.00
C LYS A 101 4.53 2.11 25.27
N LEU A 102 4.52 0.79 25.17
CA LEU A 102 5.10 -0.07 26.20
C LEU A 102 6.57 0.25 26.41
N ALA A 103 7.00 0.24 27.67
CA ALA A 103 8.41 0.39 28.04
C ALA A 103 9.17 -0.93 28.04
N GLN A 104 8.44 -2.05 28.12
CA GLN A 104 8.97 -3.40 28.07
C GLN A 104 7.90 -4.37 27.57
N SER A 105 8.33 -5.52 27.08
CA SER A 105 7.42 -6.60 26.66
C SER A 105 6.60 -7.11 27.85
N THR A 106 5.35 -7.40 27.59
CA THR A 106 4.40 -7.87 28.61
C THR A 106 3.86 -9.25 28.21
N PRO A 107 4.00 -10.28 29.05
CA PRO A 107 3.54 -11.62 28.73
C PRO A 107 2.02 -11.76 28.84
N ARG A 108 1.46 -12.74 28.17
CA ARG A 108 0.10 -13.20 28.39
C ARG A 108 -0.12 -13.51 29.88
N GLY A 109 -1.27 -13.14 30.41
CA GLY A 109 -1.64 -13.35 31.82
C GLY A 109 -1.16 -12.25 32.77
N ALA A 110 -0.38 -11.31 32.30
CA ALA A 110 0.05 -10.18 33.12
C ALA A 110 -1.13 -9.25 33.48
N ARG A 111 -1.10 -8.70 34.69
CA ARG A 111 -2.01 -7.65 35.16
C ARG A 111 -1.35 -6.29 35.31
N GLU A 112 -0.06 -6.22 35.08
CA GLU A 112 0.70 -4.98 35.12
C GLU A 112 1.40 -4.76 33.81
N ILE A 113 1.40 -3.51 33.36
CA ILE A 113 2.14 -3.07 32.18
C ILE A 113 2.98 -1.85 32.54
N ALA A 114 4.19 -1.80 32.00
CA ALA A 114 5.03 -0.61 32.07
C ALA A 114 4.91 0.14 30.73
N VAL A 115 4.62 1.43 30.81
CA VAL A 115 4.55 2.33 29.64
C VAL A 115 5.64 3.39 29.70
N LEU A 116 5.96 4.02 28.57
CA LEU A 116 6.98 5.07 28.52
C LEU A 116 6.54 6.30 29.30
N GLU A 117 5.25 6.62 29.24
CA GLU A 117 4.69 7.77 29.94
C GLU A 117 3.19 7.62 30.13
N ALA A 118 2.73 7.87 31.36
CA ALA A 118 1.32 7.82 31.76
C ALA A 118 0.80 9.17 32.29
N SER A 119 1.39 10.29 31.91
CA SER A 119 1.02 11.62 32.39
C SER A 119 -0.45 11.95 32.14
N GLY A 120 -1.16 12.30 33.23
CA GLY A 120 -2.57 12.64 33.18
C GLY A 120 -3.53 11.45 33.08
N TRP A 121 -3.04 10.21 33.06
CA TRP A 121 -3.90 9.02 33.16
C TRP A 121 -4.32 8.75 34.58
N ARG A 122 -5.49 8.15 34.76
CA ARG A 122 -6.15 8.00 36.08
C ARG A 122 -6.68 6.59 36.29
N VAL A 123 -6.82 6.21 37.55
CA VAL A 123 -7.60 5.03 37.91
C VAL A 123 -9.04 5.19 37.40
N GLY A 124 -9.58 4.14 36.82
CA GLY A 124 -10.87 4.13 36.13
C GLY A 124 -10.81 4.42 34.63
N ASP A 125 -9.69 4.88 34.10
CA ASP A 125 -9.53 5.08 32.65
C ASP A 125 -9.54 3.74 31.90
N ARG A 126 -10.21 3.74 30.76
CA ARG A 126 -10.14 2.67 29.78
C ARG A 126 -8.99 2.93 28.80
N ILE A 127 -8.18 1.93 28.60
CA ILE A 127 -7.06 1.93 27.65
C ILE A 127 -7.18 0.77 26.68
N VAL A 128 -6.53 0.87 25.53
CA VAL A 128 -6.40 -0.20 24.57
C VAL A 128 -4.93 -0.45 24.26
N LEU A 129 -4.51 -1.73 24.33
CA LEU A 129 -3.18 -2.16 23.90
C LEU A 129 -3.29 -2.66 22.46
N ALA A 130 -2.42 -2.16 21.57
CA ALA A 130 -2.37 -2.62 20.19
C ALA A 130 -1.82 -4.05 20.10
N SER A 131 -2.27 -4.80 19.11
CA SER A 131 -1.60 -6.04 18.71
C SER A 131 -0.16 -5.74 18.28
N THR A 132 0.75 -6.64 18.59
CA THR A 132 2.14 -6.60 18.10
C THR A 132 2.47 -7.84 17.27
N ASP A 133 1.46 -8.57 16.81
CA ASP A 133 1.58 -9.74 15.94
C ASP A 133 0.85 -9.50 14.61
N TYR A 134 0.81 -10.50 13.74
CA TYR A 134 0.12 -10.41 12.43
C TYR A 134 -1.40 -10.28 12.53
N ASP A 135 -2.01 -10.69 13.64
CA ASP A 135 -3.45 -10.61 13.85
C ASP A 135 -3.81 -9.31 14.59
N PRO A 136 -4.47 -8.34 13.93
CA PRO A 136 -4.86 -7.09 14.56
C PRO A 136 -5.86 -7.27 15.70
N ARG A 137 -6.55 -8.43 15.75
CA ARG A 137 -7.53 -8.75 16.80
C ARG A 137 -6.92 -9.18 18.13
N GLN A 138 -5.60 -9.20 18.24
CA GLN A 138 -4.93 -9.33 19.53
C GLN A 138 -4.87 -8.00 20.30
N ALA A 139 -5.48 -6.94 19.79
CA ALA A 139 -5.69 -5.71 20.53
C ALA A 139 -6.67 -5.95 21.70
N GLU A 140 -6.40 -5.34 22.87
CA GLU A 140 -7.14 -5.60 24.11
C GLU A 140 -7.47 -4.32 24.87
N VAL A 141 -8.74 -4.20 25.27
CA VAL A 141 -9.19 -3.12 26.15
C VAL A 141 -9.10 -3.54 27.62
N ARG A 142 -8.59 -2.65 28.46
CA ARG A 142 -8.48 -2.84 29.91
C ARG A 142 -8.83 -1.54 30.64
N THR A 143 -9.20 -1.69 31.92
CA THR A 143 -9.41 -0.55 32.80
C THR A 143 -8.24 -0.46 33.78
N ILE A 144 -7.75 0.74 34.02
CA ILE A 144 -6.68 0.98 35.01
C ILE A 144 -7.28 0.95 36.40
N VAL A 145 -6.76 0.09 37.27
CA VAL A 145 -7.21 -0.03 38.68
C VAL A 145 -6.20 0.52 39.67
N ALA A 146 -4.92 0.64 39.26
CA ALA A 146 -3.89 1.32 40.05
C ALA A 146 -2.80 1.89 39.13
N ILE A 147 -2.12 2.93 39.61
CA ILE A 147 -1.00 3.57 38.89
C ILE A 147 0.13 3.77 39.89
N SER A 148 1.35 3.34 39.53
CA SER A 148 2.58 3.59 40.26
C SER A 148 3.66 4.06 39.30
N GLY A 149 3.87 5.38 39.25
CA GLY A 149 4.72 5.97 38.21
C GLY A 149 4.19 5.69 36.81
N ASN A 150 4.98 5.00 36.00
CA ASN A 150 4.59 4.57 34.63
C ASN A 150 4.14 3.09 34.58
N THR A 151 3.89 2.46 35.72
CA THR A 151 3.32 1.11 35.80
C THR A 151 1.83 1.19 36.05
N LEU A 152 1.05 0.54 35.18
CA LEU A 152 -0.39 0.49 35.23
C LEU A 152 -0.84 -0.90 35.65
N THR A 153 -1.68 -1.00 36.69
CA THR A 153 -2.34 -2.25 37.06
C THR A 153 -3.71 -2.32 36.39
N LEU A 154 -4.00 -3.45 35.77
CA LEU A 154 -5.18 -3.66 34.94
C LEU A 154 -6.27 -4.42 35.73
N ASP A 155 -7.54 -4.18 35.36
CA ASP A 155 -8.73 -4.83 35.97
C ASP A 155 -8.71 -6.36 35.82
N ARG A 156 -8.12 -6.84 34.74
CA ARG A 156 -8.00 -8.29 34.39
C ARG A 156 -6.72 -8.61 33.66
N PRO A 157 -6.26 -9.87 33.68
CA PRO A 157 -5.06 -10.29 32.95
C PRO A 157 -5.15 -10.06 31.44
N LEU A 158 -4.01 -9.90 30.78
CA LEU A 158 -3.90 -9.86 29.35
C LEU A 158 -4.17 -11.24 28.73
N ASP A 159 -4.92 -11.27 27.65
CA ASP A 159 -5.21 -12.50 26.87
C ASP A 159 -4.09 -12.84 25.89
N PHE A 160 -3.27 -11.84 25.50
CA PHE A 160 -2.16 -11.98 24.56
C PHE A 160 -0.88 -11.35 25.13
N PRO A 161 0.29 -11.78 24.64
CA PRO A 161 1.53 -11.03 24.92
C PRO A 161 1.57 -9.78 24.02
N HIS A 162 2.19 -8.73 24.53
CA HIS A 162 2.44 -7.51 23.77
C HIS A 162 3.94 -7.19 23.82
N PHE A 163 4.55 -7.06 22.65
CA PHE A 163 5.97 -6.80 22.51
C PHE A 163 6.28 -5.33 22.79
N GLY A 164 7.31 -5.06 23.60
CA GLY A 164 7.61 -3.72 24.10
C GLY A 164 9.09 -3.33 23.96
N GLU A 165 9.77 -3.73 22.89
CA GLU A 165 11.21 -3.51 22.76
C GLU A 165 11.59 -2.97 21.39
N VAL A 166 12.77 -2.35 21.33
CA VAL A 166 13.48 -2.07 20.06
C VAL A 166 14.34 -3.29 19.76
N THR A 167 14.15 -3.92 18.62
CA THR A 167 14.83 -5.15 18.23
C THR A 167 15.55 -4.96 16.89
N PHE A 168 16.87 -5.26 16.86
CA PHE A 168 17.72 -5.07 15.69
C PHE A 168 17.61 -3.67 15.05
N GLY A 169 17.37 -2.61 15.85
CA GLY A 169 17.23 -1.25 15.36
C GLY A 169 15.82 -0.89 14.85
N VAL A 170 14.83 -1.77 14.97
CA VAL A 170 13.43 -1.51 14.63
C VAL A 170 12.59 -1.39 15.90
N ASP A 171 11.92 -0.26 16.08
CA ASP A 171 11.04 -0.02 17.22
C ASP A 171 9.72 -0.76 17.02
N GLN A 172 9.53 -1.85 17.75
CA GLN A 172 8.32 -2.68 17.74
C GLN A 172 7.54 -2.59 19.07
N ARG A 173 7.78 -1.55 19.85
CA ARG A 173 7.05 -1.35 21.12
C ARG A 173 5.58 -1.07 20.83
N GLY A 174 4.71 -1.93 21.37
CA GLY A 174 3.27 -1.81 21.19
C GLY A 174 2.72 -0.52 21.77
N GLU A 175 1.74 0.06 21.11
CA GLU A 175 1.06 1.28 21.51
C GLU A 175 0.00 0.97 22.56
N VAL A 176 -0.21 1.93 23.47
CA VAL A 176 -1.28 1.93 24.47
C VAL A 176 -2.04 3.24 24.34
N GLY A 177 -3.30 3.15 23.93
CA GLY A 177 -4.16 4.30 23.69
C GLY A 177 -5.14 4.54 24.83
N LEU A 178 -5.35 5.80 25.19
CA LEU A 178 -6.33 6.23 26.18
C LEU A 178 -7.68 6.46 25.48
N LEU A 179 -8.71 5.72 25.90
CA LEU A 179 -10.05 5.83 25.34
C LEU A 179 -10.92 6.80 26.12
N SER A 180 -10.77 6.91 27.43
CA SER A 180 -11.59 7.76 28.30
C SER A 180 -11.26 9.25 28.14
N ARG A 181 -12.30 10.09 28.09
CA ARG A 181 -12.22 11.55 28.21
C ARG A 181 -13.34 12.06 29.09
N ASN A 182 -13.21 13.28 29.60
CA ASN A 182 -14.22 13.90 30.45
C ASN A 182 -15.37 14.56 29.67
N VAL A 183 -15.13 14.96 28.43
CA VAL A 183 -16.19 15.40 27.50
C VAL A 183 -16.49 14.24 26.56
N VAL A 184 -17.74 13.81 26.52
CA VAL A 184 -18.18 12.63 25.76
C VAL A 184 -19.31 13.03 24.82
N VAL A 185 -19.21 12.62 23.55
CA VAL A 185 -20.32 12.63 22.60
C VAL A 185 -20.59 11.19 22.19
N GLN A 186 -21.81 10.72 22.32
CA GLN A 186 -22.11 9.30 22.12
C GLN A 186 -23.48 9.07 21.49
N GLY A 187 -23.64 7.93 20.82
CA GLY A 187 -24.95 7.32 20.61
C GLY A 187 -25.47 6.68 21.90
N ASP A 188 -26.78 6.53 22.03
CA ASP A 188 -27.41 5.88 23.17
C ASP A 188 -27.04 4.38 23.26
N GLU A 189 -27.49 3.71 24.32
CA GLU A 189 -27.22 2.29 24.54
C GLU A 189 -27.77 1.39 23.41
N ALA A 190 -28.90 1.77 22.80
CA ALA A 190 -29.51 1.00 21.71
C ALA A 190 -28.60 0.94 20.48
N SER A 191 -27.71 1.90 20.30
CA SER A 191 -26.73 1.94 19.20
C SER A 191 -25.82 0.71 19.18
N ALA A 192 -25.47 0.17 20.36
CA ALA A 192 -24.58 -0.98 20.47
C ALA A 192 -25.13 -2.23 19.76
N GLY A 193 -26.44 -2.46 19.86
CA GLY A 193 -27.10 -3.59 19.19
C GLY A 193 -27.48 -3.29 17.75
N SER A 194 -27.97 -2.08 17.47
CA SER A 194 -28.47 -1.72 16.14
C SER A 194 -27.39 -1.33 15.13
N GLY A 195 -26.22 -0.84 15.60
CA GLY A 195 -25.22 -0.21 14.75
C GLY A 195 -25.68 1.14 14.20
N PHE A 196 -26.75 1.71 14.75
CA PHE A 196 -27.26 3.04 14.39
C PHE A 196 -26.79 4.04 15.45
N GLY A 197 -25.54 4.48 15.30
CA GLY A 197 -24.88 5.39 16.23
C GLY A 197 -25.14 6.86 15.94
N GLY A 198 -24.60 7.72 16.82
CA GLY A 198 -24.59 9.16 16.58
C GLY A 198 -23.57 9.58 15.53
N HIS A 199 -23.66 10.83 15.05
CA HIS A 199 -22.62 11.40 14.20
C HIS A 199 -22.55 12.91 14.34
N ILE A 200 -21.36 13.46 14.09
CA ILE A 200 -21.12 14.90 14.05
C ILE A 200 -20.81 15.28 12.60
N MET A 201 -21.51 16.26 12.05
CA MET A 201 -21.30 16.70 10.68
C MET A 201 -21.23 18.21 10.58
N ALA A 202 -20.14 18.75 10.03
CA ALA A 202 -20.01 20.16 9.71
C ALA A 202 -20.24 20.37 8.22
N MET A 203 -21.11 21.32 7.89
CA MET A 203 -21.44 21.71 6.52
C MET A 203 -20.70 22.98 6.12
N MET A 204 -20.78 23.36 4.85
CA MET A 204 -20.17 24.59 4.33
C MET A 204 -20.50 25.81 5.21
N GLY A 205 -19.51 26.65 5.45
CA GLY A 205 -19.63 27.84 6.31
C GLY A 205 -19.55 27.57 7.81
N SER A 206 -19.41 26.30 8.22
CA SER A 206 -19.30 25.91 9.64
C SER A 206 -17.87 25.98 10.14
N VAL A 207 -17.72 26.15 11.46
CA VAL A 207 -16.46 26.07 12.17
C VAL A 207 -16.58 25.00 13.25
N MET A 208 -15.69 24.02 13.23
CA MET A 208 -15.69 22.94 14.20
C MET A 208 -14.30 22.76 14.82
N ARG A 209 -14.22 22.85 16.15
CA ARG A 209 -13.00 22.64 16.92
C ARG A 209 -13.26 21.66 18.05
N ILE A 210 -12.59 20.51 17.96
CA ILE A 210 -12.77 19.42 18.91
C ILE A 210 -11.41 19.08 19.49
N SER A 211 -11.29 19.05 20.83
CA SER A 211 -10.06 18.66 21.51
C SER A 211 -10.36 17.95 22.83
N GLY A 212 -9.70 16.81 23.08
CA GLY A 212 -9.86 16.07 24.34
C GLY A 212 -11.27 15.49 24.53
N VAL A 213 -11.92 15.02 23.48
CA VAL A 213 -13.29 14.51 23.47
C VAL A 213 -13.30 13.02 23.20
N GLU A 214 -14.13 12.28 23.92
CA GLU A 214 -14.42 10.86 23.64
C GLU A 214 -15.65 10.74 22.76
N LEU A 215 -15.49 10.08 21.63
CA LEU A 215 -16.57 9.74 20.70
C LEU A 215 -16.80 8.24 20.74
N ARG A 216 -17.96 7.80 21.21
CA ARG A 216 -18.23 6.36 21.30
C ARG A 216 -19.64 6.01 20.84
N ARG A 217 -19.81 4.80 20.31
CA ARG A 217 -21.07 4.38 19.68
C ARG A 217 -21.53 5.38 18.62
N MET A 218 -20.55 5.87 17.81
CA MET A 218 -20.76 6.83 16.75
C MET A 218 -20.64 6.14 15.38
N GLY A 219 -21.15 6.83 14.35
CA GLY A 219 -21.28 6.29 13.01
C GLY A 219 -22.52 5.42 12.84
N GLN A 220 -23.06 5.37 11.62
CA GLN A 220 -24.23 4.55 11.30
C GLN A 220 -23.82 3.46 10.32
N ARG A 221 -24.06 2.20 10.71
CA ARG A 221 -23.69 1.01 9.94
C ARG A 221 -24.27 1.09 8.52
N ASN A 222 -23.45 0.78 7.52
CA ASN A 222 -23.81 0.71 6.10
C ASN A 222 -24.34 2.03 5.49
N ARG A 223 -24.14 3.17 6.14
CA ARG A 223 -24.66 4.45 5.67
C ARG A 223 -23.55 5.40 5.24
N LEU A 224 -23.58 5.79 3.97
CA LEU A 224 -22.67 6.81 3.44
C LEU A 224 -22.89 8.14 4.17
N ALA A 225 -21.82 8.88 4.41
CA ALA A 225 -21.78 10.18 5.07
C ALA A 225 -22.21 10.20 6.57
N ARG A 226 -22.52 9.07 7.17
CA ARG A 226 -22.91 8.97 8.60
C ARG A 226 -21.74 8.41 9.43
N TYR A 227 -20.70 9.23 9.57
CA TYR A 227 -19.42 8.92 10.20
C TYR A 227 -19.32 9.57 11.59
N PRO A 228 -18.49 9.08 12.51
CA PRO A 228 -18.39 9.66 13.86
C PRO A 228 -18.15 11.17 13.85
N VAL A 229 -17.21 11.62 13.01
CA VAL A 229 -16.91 13.04 12.78
C VAL A 229 -16.69 13.25 11.29
N HIS A 230 -17.34 14.26 10.73
CA HIS A 230 -17.34 14.50 9.30
C HIS A 230 -17.31 16.02 8.98
N TRP A 231 -16.21 16.48 8.42
CA TRP A 231 -16.15 17.75 7.71
C TRP A 231 -16.67 17.50 6.29
N HIS A 232 -17.86 17.95 6.00
CA HIS A 232 -18.55 17.64 4.75
C HIS A 232 -18.62 18.86 3.85
N LEU A 233 -17.83 18.86 2.78
CA LEU A 233 -17.78 19.93 1.76
C LEU A 233 -17.54 21.32 2.39
N VAL A 234 -16.73 21.41 3.41
CA VAL A 234 -16.48 22.66 4.13
C VAL A 234 -15.61 23.62 3.32
N GLY A 235 -14.74 23.09 2.47
CA GLY A 235 -13.76 23.86 1.71
C GLY A 235 -12.56 24.24 2.59
N GLU A 236 -12.30 25.54 2.77
CA GLU A 236 -11.19 26.02 3.61
C GLU A 236 -11.52 25.86 5.12
N ALA A 237 -10.71 25.10 5.82
CA ALA A 237 -10.91 24.78 7.24
C ALA A 237 -9.71 25.19 8.13
N ARG A 238 -8.89 26.13 7.72
CA ARG A 238 -7.78 26.61 8.55
C ARG A 238 -8.25 27.09 9.91
N GLY A 239 -7.57 26.66 10.98
CA GLY A 239 -7.95 26.93 12.36
C GLY A 239 -9.06 26.03 12.89
N GLN A 240 -9.56 25.09 12.11
CA GLN A 240 -10.41 24.01 12.57
C GLN A 240 -9.60 22.77 12.86
N TYR A 241 -10.05 21.93 13.77
CA TYR A 241 -9.28 20.75 14.18
C TYR A 241 -10.10 19.70 14.93
N ILE A 242 -9.54 18.49 14.94
CA ILE A 242 -9.80 17.49 15.97
C ILE A 242 -8.47 17.02 16.54
N LYS A 243 -8.31 17.20 17.86
CA LYS A 243 -7.05 16.95 18.56
C LYS A 243 -7.26 16.14 19.84
N HIS A 244 -6.30 15.25 20.16
CA HIS A 244 -6.21 14.53 21.43
C HIS A 244 -7.52 13.85 21.88
N SER A 245 -8.35 13.50 20.92
CA SER A 245 -9.65 12.88 21.11
C SER A 245 -9.57 11.37 20.91
N SER A 246 -10.56 10.63 21.38
CA SER A 246 -10.68 9.20 21.16
C SER A 246 -11.96 8.85 20.42
N ILE A 247 -11.88 7.89 19.51
CA ILE A 247 -13.01 7.36 18.75
C ILE A 247 -12.99 5.84 18.93
N HIS A 248 -14.03 5.28 19.53
CA HIS A 248 -14.13 3.85 19.71
C HIS A 248 -15.58 3.37 19.71
N GLU A 249 -15.77 2.07 19.56
CA GLU A 249 -17.10 1.51 19.33
C GLU A 249 -17.77 2.20 18.12
N SER A 250 -16.99 2.41 17.05
CA SER A 250 -17.48 3.04 15.81
C SER A 250 -18.13 2.01 14.90
N PHE A 251 -19.29 2.34 14.36
CA PHE A 251 -20.00 1.48 13.41
C PHE A 251 -19.69 1.83 11.95
N ASN A 252 -18.90 2.88 11.73
CA ASN A 252 -18.55 3.33 10.38
C ASN A 252 -17.45 4.39 10.46
N ARG A 253 -16.23 4.11 9.96
CA ARG A 253 -15.11 5.05 9.91
C ARG A 253 -14.64 5.56 11.29
N CYS A 254 -13.78 6.58 11.28
CA CYS A 254 -13.34 7.32 12.45
C CYS A 254 -13.47 8.83 12.23
N ILE A 255 -12.55 9.44 11.50
CA ILE A 255 -12.52 10.87 11.19
C ILE A 255 -12.56 11.01 9.68
N THR A 256 -13.52 11.76 9.17
CA THR A 256 -13.69 11.97 7.73
C THR A 256 -13.47 13.42 7.35
N ILE A 257 -12.61 13.60 6.35
CA ILE A 257 -12.31 14.86 5.69
C ILE A 257 -12.84 14.75 4.27
N HIS A 258 -13.90 15.49 3.94
CA HIS A 258 -14.52 15.44 2.62
C HIS A 258 -14.52 16.82 1.97
N ALA A 259 -13.86 16.97 0.82
CA ALA A 259 -13.70 18.23 0.10
C ALA A 259 -13.35 19.40 1.05
N THR A 260 -12.44 19.15 1.97
CA THR A 260 -12.04 20.07 3.02
C THR A 260 -10.52 20.13 3.08
N SER A 261 -9.99 21.35 3.20
CA SER A 261 -8.56 21.62 3.16
C SER A 261 -8.10 22.45 4.34
N GLY A 262 -6.84 22.28 4.77
CA GLY A 262 -6.27 23.05 5.86
C GLY A 262 -6.69 22.62 7.27
N LEU A 263 -7.31 21.44 7.41
CA LEU A 263 -7.76 20.89 8.69
C LEU A 263 -6.56 20.27 9.45
N GLU A 264 -6.59 20.39 10.78
CA GLU A 264 -5.62 19.70 11.65
C GLU A 264 -6.26 18.50 12.36
N VAL A 265 -5.69 17.31 12.16
CA VAL A 265 -6.07 16.05 12.81
C VAL A 265 -4.84 15.56 13.57
N VAL A 266 -4.80 15.78 14.90
CA VAL A 266 -3.57 15.67 15.68
C VAL A 266 -3.76 14.86 16.97
N GLY A 267 -2.93 13.85 17.18
CA GLY A 267 -2.81 13.12 18.45
C GLY A 267 -4.06 12.35 18.86
N ASN A 268 -4.94 11.99 17.93
CA ASN A 268 -6.15 11.24 18.22
C ASN A 268 -5.87 9.74 18.37
N VAL A 269 -6.78 9.05 19.06
CA VAL A 269 -6.78 7.59 19.19
C VAL A 269 -8.07 7.05 18.62
N ALA A 270 -7.97 6.15 17.63
CA ALA A 270 -9.13 5.44 17.10
C ALA A 270 -8.96 3.93 17.38
N TYR A 271 -10.04 3.28 17.78
CA TYR A 271 -10.04 1.85 18.05
C TYR A 271 -11.32 1.17 17.58
N ASP A 272 -11.16 0.03 16.93
CA ASP A 272 -12.24 -0.85 16.46
C ASP A 272 -13.24 -0.13 15.55
N ALA A 273 -12.77 0.25 14.38
CA ALA A 273 -13.59 0.88 13.34
C ALA A 273 -13.86 -0.07 12.18
N VAL A 274 -15.01 0.10 11.53
CA VAL A 274 -15.41 -0.64 10.33
C VAL A 274 -15.19 0.21 9.07
N GLY A 275 -14.50 -0.35 8.08
CA GLY A 275 -14.09 0.37 6.88
C GLY A 275 -12.89 1.29 7.14
N HIS A 276 -12.56 2.14 6.18
CA HIS A 276 -11.42 3.06 6.32
C HIS A 276 -11.59 3.98 7.54
N CYS A 277 -10.54 4.15 8.35
CA CYS A 277 -10.64 4.87 9.63
C CYS A 277 -10.43 6.38 9.47
N TYR A 278 -9.21 6.85 9.30
CA TYR A 278 -8.89 8.24 8.94
C TYR A 278 -9.08 8.39 7.43
N PHE A 279 -10.14 9.07 7.03
CA PHE A 279 -10.69 8.96 5.70
C PHE A 279 -10.72 10.31 4.98
N LEU A 280 -9.78 10.54 4.05
CA LEU A 280 -9.79 11.64 3.09
C LEU A 280 -10.61 11.15 1.88
N GLU A 281 -11.83 11.63 1.71
CA GLU A 281 -12.89 10.88 1.05
C GLU A 281 -12.68 10.66 -0.46
N ASP A 282 -12.55 11.72 -1.27
CA ASP A 282 -12.78 11.58 -2.70
C ASP A 282 -11.74 12.24 -3.64
N GLY A 283 -10.65 12.78 -3.11
CA GLY A 283 -9.54 13.29 -3.91
C GLY A 283 -9.46 14.80 -4.07
N ALA A 284 -10.30 15.56 -3.37
CA ALA A 284 -10.24 17.02 -3.33
C ALA A 284 -9.61 17.58 -2.03
N GLU A 285 -9.26 16.72 -1.09
CA GLU A 285 -8.74 17.07 0.24
C GLU A 285 -7.26 17.39 0.18
N THR A 286 -6.88 18.64 0.44
CA THR A 286 -5.48 19.09 0.37
C THR A 286 -5.05 19.90 1.59
N GLN A 287 -3.74 19.99 1.81
CA GLN A 287 -3.13 20.81 2.86
C GLN A 287 -3.62 20.48 4.28
N ASN A 288 -4.16 19.30 4.49
CA ASN A 288 -4.54 18.82 5.80
C ASN A 288 -3.31 18.27 6.54
N LEU A 289 -3.28 18.48 7.86
CA LEU A 289 -2.25 17.94 8.74
C LEU A 289 -2.81 16.72 9.48
N LEU A 290 -2.24 15.55 9.23
CA LEU A 290 -2.46 14.34 10.03
C LEU A 290 -1.17 14.03 10.78
N GLU A 291 -1.14 14.32 12.09
CA GLU A 291 0.08 14.19 12.89
C GLU A 291 -0.15 13.47 14.21
N GLY A 292 0.68 12.47 14.50
CA GLY A 292 0.69 11.81 15.81
C GLY A 292 -0.59 11.04 16.15
N ASN A 293 -1.40 10.65 15.14
CA ASN A 293 -2.62 9.89 15.37
C ASN A 293 -2.32 8.39 15.47
N LEU A 294 -3.11 7.70 16.29
CA LEU A 294 -3.07 6.25 16.46
C LEU A 294 -4.40 5.65 15.98
N GLY A 295 -4.32 4.64 15.11
CA GLY A 295 -5.48 3.83 14.70
C GLY A 295 -5.22 2.37 15.01
N ILE A 296 -6.03 1.77 15.87
CA ILE A 296 -5.91 0.38 16.32
C ILE A 296 -7.12 -0.41 15.81
N LEU A 297 -6.88 -1.55 15.17
CA LEU A 297 -7.90 -2.47 14.70
C LEU A 297 -8.92 -1.82 13.75
N THR A 298 -8.50 -1.65 12.51
CA THR A 298 -9.38 -1.26 11.40
C THR A 298 -9.91 -2.52 10.74
N ARG A 299 -11.24 -2.74 10.81
CA ARG A 299 -11.86 -4.00 10.38
C ARG A 299 -12.54 -3.86 9.02
N ARG A 300 -12.52 -4.94 8.26
CA ARG A 300 -13.44 -5.08 7.13
C ARG A 300 -14.85 -5.30 7.61
N PRO A 301 -15.86 -4.90 6.82
CA PRO A 301 -17.26 -5.22 7.11
C PRO A 301 -17.47 -6.73 7.16
N GLU A 302 -18.21 -7.20 8.16
CA GLU A 302 -18.54 -8.60 8.36
C GLU A 302 -20.03 -8.85 8.12
N ALA A 303 -20.37 -9.55 7.03
CA ALA A 303 -21.76 -9.82 6.67
C ALA A 303 -22.53 -10.58 7.77
N SER A 304 -21.86 -11.42 8.56
CA SER A 304 -22.44 -12.11 9.72
C SER A 304 -22.93 -11.17 10.82
N GLN A 305 -22.41 -9.94 10.85
CA GLN A 305 -22.80 -8.88 11.77
C GLN A 305 -23.73 -7.83 11.12
N GLY A 306 -24.20 -8.11 9.89
CA GLY A 306 -25.01 -7.17 9.12
C GLY A 306 -24.25 -5.98 8.57
N GLU A 307 -22.93 -6.08 8.50
CA GLU A 307 -22.07 -5.04 7.97
C GLU A 307 -21.81 -5.24 6.47
N GLN A 308 -21.81 -4.14 5.72
CA GLN A 308 -21.53 -4.12 4.30
C GLN A 308 -20.54 -2.99 3.96
N PRO A 309 -19.77 -3.09 2.88
CA PRO A 309 -18.94 -2.00 2.41
C PRO A 309 -19.78 -0.77 2.07
N VAL A 310 -19.39 0.39 2.57
CA VAL A 310 -19.97 1.69 2.20
C VAL A 310 -19.45 2.10 0.83
N ILE A 311 -18.18 1.85 0.58
CA ILE A 311 -17.55 1.90 -0.75
C ILE A 311 -16.82 0.57 -1.01
N PRO A 312 -16.62 0.17 -2.27
CA PRO A 312 -16.07 -1.15 -2.60
C PRO A 312 -14.74 -1.46 -1.93
N THR A 313 -13.87 -0.47 -1.75
CA THR A 313 -12.55 -0.62 -1.16
C THR A 313 -12.57 -0.93 0.34
N ASP A 314 -13.68 -0.73 1.04
CA ASP A 314 -13.83 -1.11 2.47
C ASP A 314 -13.62 -2.61 2.72
N LYS A 315 -13.70 -3.45 1.70
CA LYS A 315 -13.39 -4.89 1.79
C LYS A 315 -11.91 -5.13 2.14
N ASN A 316 -11.05 -4.16 1.86
CA ASN A 316 -9.64 -4.14 2.21
C ASN A 316 -9.31 -2.82 2.90
N PRO A 317 -9.80 -2.60 4.13
CA PRO A 317 -9.84 -1.28 4.75
C PRO A 317 -8.45 -0.76 5.07
N ALA A 318 -8.29 0.57 5.00
CA ALA A 318 -7.08 1.25 5.42
C ALA A 318 -7.29 1.99 6.75
N THR A 319 -6.29 1.96 7.62
CA THR A 319 -6.28 2.82 8.81
C THR A 319 -6.21 4.29 8.39
N PHE A 320 -5.35 4.60 7.40
CA PHE A 320 -5.26 5.92 6.77
C PHE A 320 -5.54 5.76 5.27
N TRP A 321 -6.70 6.26 4.84
CA TRP A 321 -7.12 6.31 3.45
C TRP A 321 -6.90 7.72 2.90
N ILE A 322 -6.01 7.86 1.91
CA ILE A 322 -5.55 9.14 1.40
C ILE A 322 -5.75 9.18 -0.11
N THR A 323 -6.65 10.03 -0.57
CA THR A 323 -7.01 10.14 -1.98
C THR A 323 -6.35 11.32 -2.71
N HIS A 324 -5.65 12.17 -1.97
CA HIS A 324 -4.87 13.27 -2.55
C HIS A 324 -3.49 13.36 -1.90
N PRO A 325 -2.40 13.45 -2.68
CA PRO A 325 -1.04 13.40 -2.12
C PRO A 325 -0.60 14.69 -1.43
N ALA A 326 -1.22 15.84 -1.72
CA ALA A 326 -0.81 17.14 -1.19
C ALA A 326 -1.34 17.39 0.24
N ASN A 327 -1.10 16.43 1.13
CA ASN A 327 -1.37 16.51 2.56
C ASN A 327 -0.10 16.25 3.37
N ILE A 328 -0.09 16.61 4.63
CA ILE A 328 1.02 16.34 5.56
C ILE A 328 0.62 15.16 6.44
N VAL A 329 1.32 14.05 6.28
CA VAL A 329 1.07 12.79 7.00
C VAL A 329 2.34 12.39 7.72
N ARG A 330 2.42 12.66 9.04
CA ARG A 330 3.64 12.40 9.79
C ARG A 330 3.41 11.90 11.20
N ASN A 331 4.31 11.04 11.66
CA ASN A 331 4.34 10.50 13.02
C ASN A 331 3.03 9.81 13.44
N ASN A 332 2.26 9.29 12.48
CA ASN A 332 1.06 8.52 12.75
C ASN A 332 1.37 7.04 12.91
N VAL A 333 0.50 6.32 13.60
CA VAL A 333 0.61 4.87 13.77
C VAL A 333 -0.66 4.18 13.30
N ALA A 334 -0.52 3.28 12.34
CA ALA A 334 -1.53 2.33 11.91
C ALA A 334 -1.27 0.98 12.59
N ALA A 335 -1.92 0.76 13.73
CA ALA A 335 -1.68 -0.37 14.62
C ALA A 335 -2.70 -1.49 14.42
N GLY A 336 -2.70 -2.06 13.23
CA GLY A 336 -3.53 -3.18 12.85
C GLY A 336 -4.71 -2.84 11.97
N SER A 337 -4.75 -3.49 10.81
CA SER A 337 -5.85 -3.41 9.84
C SER A 337 -6.05 -4.76 9.18
N ASP A 338 -7.28 -5.09 8.83
CA ASP A 338 -7.58 -6.23 7.95
C ASP A 338 -7.05 -6.02 6.52
N GLY A 339 -6.72 -4.80 6.16
CA GLY A 339 -6.17 -4.42 4.87
C GLY A 339 -4.85 -3.67 5.00
N VAL A 340 -4.87 -2.37 4.85
CA VAL A 340 -3.69 -1.54 4.67
C VAL A 340 -3.49 -0.59 5.86
N GLY A 341 -2.24 -0.33 6.23
CA GLY A 341 -1.93 0.71 7.21
C GLY A 341 -2.15 2.10 6.64
N PHE A 342 -1.35 2.47 5.65
CA PHE A 342 -1.45 3.74 4.90
C PHE A 342 -1.68 3.45 3.42
N TRP A 343 -2.80 3.91 2.89
CA TRP A 343 -3.16 3.69 1.51
C TRP A 343 -3.33 5.03 0.76
N TYR A 344 -2.39 5.34 -0.11
CA TYR A 344 -2.54 6.40 -1.11
C TYR A 344 -3.32 5.85 -2.29
N ALA A 345 -4.64 5.92 -2.18
CA ALA A 345 -5.61 5.42 -3.15
C ALA A 345 -6.03 6.58 -4.07
N LEU A 346 -5.15 6.94 -4.98
CA LEU A 346 -5.28 8.16 -5.77
C LEU A 346 -6.24 7.96 -6.95
N PRO A 347 -7.40 8.64 -6.98
CA PRO A 347 -8.23 8.70 -8.18
C PRO A 347 -7.52 9.52 -9.27
N GLU A 348 -7.90 9.35 -10.52
CA GLU A 348 -7.39 10.21 -11.59
C GLU A 348 -7.84 11.67 -11.40
N ASN A 349 -9.12 11.84 -11.12
CA ASN A 349 -9.74 13.10 -10.70
C ASN A 349 -10.62 12.83 -9.48
N PRO A 350 -10.96 13.85 -8.68
CA PRO A 350 -11.90 13.69 -7.59
C PRO A 350 -13.22 13.04 -8.02
N THR A 351 -13.77 12.22 -7.14
CA THR A 351 -14.99 11.45 -7.35
C THR A 351 -16.17 12.03 -6.56
N GLY A 352 -17.35 11.42 -6.66
CA GLY A 352 -18.52 11.81 -5.87
C GLY A 352 -18.91 13.28 -6.01
N PRO A 353 -19.35 13.90 -4.91
CA PRO A 353 -19.75 15.32 -4.91
C PRO A 353 -18.64 16.31 -5.28
N SER A 354 -17.38 15.92 -5.13
CA SER A 354 -16.20 16.74 -5.47
C SER A 354 -15.74 16.58 -6.91
N ALA A 355 -16.47 15.84 -7.73
CA ALA A 355 -16.06 15.50 -9.10
C ALA A 355 -15.71 16.74 -9.92
N THR A 356 -14.49 16.75 -10.46
CA THR A 356 -13.98 17.83 -11.32
C THR A 356 -12.87 17.26 -12.20
N THR A 357 -12.65 17.88 -13.36
CA THR A 357 -11.55 17.53 -14.27
C THR A 357 -10.35 18.48 -14.15
N THR A 358 -10.31 19.31 -13.12
CA THR A 358 -9.24 20.30 -12.90
C THR A 358 -8.22 19.89 -11.84
N ILE A 359 -8.54 18.89 -11.01
CA ILE A 359 -7.67 18.35 -9.96
C ILE A 359 -7.18 16.97 -10.41
N TRP A 360 -5.89 16.72 -10.24
CA TRP A 360 -5.21 15.51 -10.73
C TRP A 360 -4.37 14.84 -9.64
N PRO A 361 -4.98 14.09 -8.73
CA PRO A 361 -4.26 13.48 -7.61
C PRO A 361 -3.07 12.63 -8.04
N ARG A 362 -3.21 11.80 -9.09
CA ARG A 362 -2.13 10.92 -9.59
C ARG A 362 -0.92 11.66 -10.14
N ARG A 363 -1.01 12.97 -10.36
CA ARG A 363 0.08 13.80 -10.92
C ARG A 363 0.52 14.93 -10.00
N THR A 364 -0.16 15.11 -8.88
CA THR A 364 0.17 16.17 -7.92
C THR A 364 1.35 15.71 -7.06
N PRO A 365 2.35 16.58 -6.82
CA PRO A 365 3.44 16.28 -5.93
C PRO A 365 3.00 15.88 -4.52
N LEU A 366 3.77 14.98 -3.90
CA LEU A 366 3.56 14.58 -2.52
C LEU A 366 3.82 15.75 -1.58
N GLY A 367 2.92 15.98 -0.62
CA GLY A 367 3.14 16.94 0.45
C GLY A 367 4.22 16.46 1.40
N GLU A 368 3.83 15.64 2.38
CA GLU A 368 4.81 15.01 3.29
C GLU A 368 4.31 13.63 3.71
N PHE A 369 5.20 12.66 3.69
CA PHE A 369 5.04 11.37 4.38
C PHE A 369 6.32 11.07 5.14
N SER A 370 6.28 11.20 6.47
CA SER A 370 7.48 11.02 7.28
C SER A 370 7.19 10.52 8.70
N GLY A 371 8.08 9.65 9.22
CA GLY A 371 8.02 9.18 10.59
C GLY A 371 6.80 8.33 10.95
N ASN A 372 6.05 7.85 9.96
CA ASN A 372 4.87 7.04 10.19
C ASN A 372 5.25 5.58 10.51
N VAL A 373 4.36 4.90 11.22
CA VAL A 373 4.51 3.50 11.63
C VAL A 373 3.28 2.71 11.20
N ALA A 374 3.47 1.52 10.62
CA ALA A 374 2.40 0.58 10.37
C ALA A 374 2.79 -0.82 10.86
N HIS A 375 1.86 -1.54 11.47
CA HIS A 375 2.09 -2.93 11.86
C HIS A 375 0.78 -3.72 11.98
N SER A 376 0.91 -5.04 12.05
CA SER A 376 -0.21 -5.95 12.28
C SER A 376 -1.33 -5.82 11.25
N SER A 377 -0.96 -5.55 10.00
CA SER A 377 -1.88 -5.37 8.87
C SER A 377 -1.53 -6.33 7.74
N TRP A 378 -2.35 -6.35 6.68
CA TRP A 378 -2.00 -7.09 5.49
C TRP A 378 -0.82 -6.42 4.77
N ASP A 379 -0.97 -5.12 4.42
CA ASP A 379 0.09 -4.29 3.86
C ASP A 379 0.34 -3.05 4.74
N GLY A 380 1.57 -2.54 4.72
CA GLY A 380 1.95 -1.35 5.50
C GLY A 380 1.64 -0.04 4.76
N LEU A 381 2.46 0.31 3.79
CA LEU A 381 2.27 1.45 2.89
C LEU A 381 1.94 0.94 1.49
N MET A 382 0.84 1.39 0.94
CA MET A 382 0.44 1.11 -0.44
C MET A 382 0.21 2.42 -1.20
N VAL A 383 0.90 2.57 -2.34
CA VAL A 383 0.65 3.63 -3.32
C VAL A 383 0.26 2.95 -4.62
N ASP A 384 -1.00 2.60 -4.76
CA ASP A 384 -1.57 1.86 -5.89
C ASP A 384 -3.08 1.70 -5.67
N ARG A 385 -3.76 1.08 -6.61
CA ARG A 385 -5.15 0.63 -6.50
C ARG A 385 -6.11 1.75 -6.07
N GLY A 386 -5.93 2.93 -6.63
CA GLY A 386 -6.88 4.01 -6.47
C GLY A 386 -8.25 3.66 -7.03
N PRO A 387 -9.30 4.34 -6.58
CA PRO A 387 -10.66 4.05 -7.01
C PRO A 387 -10.87 4.40 -8.49
N ASN A 388 -11.55 3.51 -9.19
CA ASN A 388 -12.08 3.78 -10.52
C ASN A 388 -13.11 4.91 -10.44
N ARG A 389 -13.15 5.78 -11.44
CA ARG A 389 -14.00 6.97 -11.46
C ARG A 389 -15.50 6.65 -11.35
N ASP A 390 -15.93 5.59 -12.02
CA ASP A 390 -17.37 5.30 -12.18
C ASP A 390 -17.87 4.28 -11.15
N THR A 391 -17.04 3.29 -10.81
CA THR A 391 -17.43 2.17 -9.95
C THR A 391 -16.90 2.26 -8.52
N LEU A 392 -15.90 3.10 -8.28
CA LEU A 392 -15.11 3.18 -7.04
C LEU A 392 -14.38 1.88 -6.68
N GLU A 393 -14.40 0.87 -7.56
CA GLU A 393 -13.59 -0.34 -7.36
C GLU A 393 -12.10 -0.02 -7.52
N PRO A 394 -11.22 -0.71 -6.80
CA PRO A 394 -9.79 -0.47 -6.91
C PRO A 394 -9.28 -0.90 -8.29
N GLU A 395 -8.54 -0.03 -8.95
CA GLU A 395 -7.88 -0.31 -10.22
C GLU A 395 -6.37 -0.12 -10.11
N THR A 396 -5.61 -0.72 -11.01
CA THR A 396 -4.17 -0.45 -11.09
C THR A 396 -3.92 1.01 -11.42
N THR A 397 -3.18 1.72 -10.55
CA THR A 397 -2.93 3.15 -10.69
C THR A 397 -1.44 3.46 -10.65
N VAL A 398 -1.03 4.42 -11.45
CA VAL A 398 0.36 4.90 -11.49
C VAL A 398 0.42 6.30 -10.90
N TYR A 399 1.14 6.47 -9.80
CA TYR A 399 1.43 7.77 -9.22
C TYR A 399 2.63 8.39 -9.96
N ASN A 400 2.40 9.48 -10.68
CA ASN A 400 3.39 10.14 -11.54
C ASN A 400 3.42 11.64 -11.26
N PRO A 401 4.01 12.07 -10.12
CA PRO A 401 4.04 13.48 -9.76
C PRO A 401 4.83 14.30 -10.77
N ARG A 402 4.23 15.41 -11.19
CA ARG A 402 4.73 16.30 -12.22
C ARG A 402 4.72 17.76 -11.76
N THR A 403 5.60 18.56 -12.34
CA THR A 403 5.64 20.01 -12.09
C THR A 403 4.32 20.68 -12.47
N TYR A 404 3.70 20.19 -13.54
CA TYR A 404 2.42 20.69 -14.03
C TYR A 404 1.38 19.55 -14.06
N PRO A 405 0.68 19.29 -12.93
CA PRO A 405 -0.23 18.15 -12.82
C PRO A 405 -1.37 18.14 -13.84
N ALA A 406 -1.85 19.32 -14.25
CA ALA A 406 -2.94 19.49 -15.20
C ALA A 406 -2.53 19.30 -16.66
N ASP A 407 -1.23 19.29 -16.96
CA ASP A 407 -0.72 19.05 -18.32
C ASP A 407 -0.73 17.55 -18.64
N THR A 408 -1.89 17.05 -19.00
CA THR A 408 -2.12 15.62 -19.25
C THR A 408 -1.43 15.14 -20.52
N GLN A 409 -1.20 16.00 -21.49
CA GLN A 409 -0.56 15.65 -22.76
C GLN A 409 0.94 15.39 -22.59
N ASN A 410 1.58 16.10 -21.67
CA ASN A 410 3.01 15.98 -21.41
C ASN A 410 3.34 15.21 -20.13
N GLN A 411 2.42 14.38 -19.61
CA GLN A 411 2.62 13.64 -18.36
C GLN A 411 3.80 12.66 -18.37
N TYR A 412 4.32 12.31 -19.52
CA TYR A 412 5.51 11.45 -19.70
C TYR A 412 6.65 12.16 -20.46
N ASN A 413 6.53 13.47 -20.69
CA ASN A 413 7.54 14.27 -21.37
C ASN A 413 8.37 15.06 -20.35
N ASP A 414 9.48 14.49 -19.91
CA ASP A 414 10.32 15.06 -18.85
C ASP A 414 10.96 16.40 -19.24
N ALA A 415 11.10 16.69 -20.53
CA ALA A 415 11.65 17.97 -20.99
C ALA A 415 10.65 19.12 -20.86
N VAL A 416 9.37 18.86 -21.03
CA VAL A 416 8.28 19.87 -21.01
C VAL A 416 7.59 19.91 -19.65
N ASN A 417 7.36 18.77 -19.05
CA ASN A 417 6.73 18.64 -17.75
C ASN A 417 7.61 17.77 -16.83
N PRO A 418 8.63 18.35 -16.20
CA PRO A 418 9.59 17.63 -15.39
C PRO A 418 8.95 16.83 -14.26
N PRO A 419 9.44 15.61 -13.99
CA PRO A 419 8.98 14.82 -12.84
C PRO A 419 9.38 15.47 -11.53
N VAL A 420 8.55 15.26 -10.51
CA VAL A 420 8.84 15.61 -9.12
C VAL A 420 9.01 14.31 -8.34
N VAL A 421 10.11 14.18 -7.60
CA VAL A 421 10.37 12.98 -6.80
C VAL A 421 9.42 12.96 -5.61
N ALA A 422 8.69 11.85 -5.45
CA ALA A 422 7.93 11.59 -4.24
C ALA A 422 8.82 10.89 -3.22
N GLU A 423 9.10 11.54 -2.10
CA GLU A 423 9.94 10.99 -1.04
C GLU A 423 9.10 10.52 0.16
N PHE A 424 9.19 9.21 0.45
CA PHE A 424 8.59 8.58 1.63
C PHE A 424 9.70 8.35 2.65
N LYS A 425 9.63 9.04 3.80
CA LYS A 425 10.75 9.12 4.73
C LYS A 425 10.48 8.46 6.08
N ASN A 426 11.49 7.75 6.59
CA ASN A 426 11.52 7.24 7.97
C ASN A 426 10.27 6.42 8.34
N PHE A 427 9.86 5.54 7.44
CA PHE A 427 8.74 4.63 7.66
C PHE A 427 9.19 3.40 8.44
N THR A 428 8.52 3.11 9.55
CA THR A 428 8.70 1.87 10.31
C THR A 428 7.52 0.94 10.04
N ALA A 429 7.81 -0.32 9.67
CA ALA A 429 6.75 -1.26 9.39
C ALA A 429 7.12 -2.69 9.82
N TYR A 430 6.22 -3.36 10.56
CA TYR A 430 6.47 -4.71 11.01
C TYR A 430 5.20 -5.55 11.11
N LYS A 431 5.39 -6.89 11.06
CA LYS A 431 4.28 -7.85 11.18
C LYS A 431 3.19 -7.64 10.12
N HIS A 432 3.62 -7.52 8.85
CA HIS A 432 2.70 -7.51 7.71
C HIS A 432 2.64 -8.88 7.04
N ARG A 433 1.43 -9.29 6.70
CA ARG A 433 1.18 -10.57 6.01
C ARG A 433 1.47 -10.49 4.51
N GLY A 434 1.49 -9.30 3.95
CA GLY A 434 1.91 -8.99 2.58
C GLY A 434 3.17 -8.14 2.56
N ASN A 435 3.10 -7.00 1.88
CA ASN A 435 4.20 -6.06 1.74
C ASN A 435 4.23 -5.04 2.88
N ALA A 436 5.41 -4.78 3.46
CA ALA A 436 5.56 -3.58 4.29
C ALA A 436 5.42 -2.31 3.43
N ILE A 437 5.98 -2.33 2.21
CA ILE A 437 5.89 -1.22 1.25
C ILE A 437 5.60 -1.77 -0.14
N TRP A 438 4.53 -1.27 -0.75
CA TRP A 438 4.18 -1.48 -2.15
C TRP A 438 3.96 -0.14 -2.83
N LEU A 439 4.81 0.21 -3.81
CA LEU A 439 4.67 1.44 -4.58
C LEU A 439 4.49 1.12 -6.06
N ARG A 440 3.50 1.75 -6.69
CA ARG A 440 3.35 1.79 -8.15
C ARG A 440 3.39 3.22 -8.62
N GLY A 441 4.40 3.55 -9.40
CA GLY A 441 4.55 4.93 -9.88
C GLY A 441 5.85 5.20 -10.61
N LEU A 442 6.20 6.48 -10.71
CA LEU A 442 7.41 6.97 -11.39
C LEU A 442 8.17 7.91 -10.46
N ASN A 443 9.49 7.75 -10.40
CA ASN A 443 10.38 8.64 -9.66
C ASN A 443 10.05 8.74 -8.16
N HIS A 444 9.84 7.61 -7.50
CA HIS A 444 9.67 7.56 -6.06
C HIS A 444 10.99 7.26 -5.35
N LYS A 445 11.10 7.72 -4.13
CA LYS A 445 12.22 7.43 -3.24
C LYS A 445 11.69 7.09 -1.85
N VAL A 446 12.13 5.95 -1.32
CA VAL A 446 11.92 5.58 0.08
C VAL A 446 13.25 5.72 0.80
N VAL A 447 13.29 6.53 1.84
CA VAL A 447 14.53 6.84 2.57
C VAL A 447 14.36 6.57 4.06
N GLY A 448 15.32 5.86 4.65
CA GLY A 448 15.36 5.64 6.10
C GLY A 448 14.28 4.67 6.61
N ALA A 449 13.80 3.77 5.78
CA ALA A 449 12.83 2.75 6.20
C ALA A 449 13.45 1.77 7.21
N ARG A 450 12.66 1.34 8.19
CA ARG A 450 13.00 0.34 9.20
C ARG A 450 11.91 -0.72 9.24
N LEU A 451 12.20 -1.89 8.68
CA LEU A 451 11.23 -2.93 8.44
C LEU A 451 11.61 -4.22 9.18
N ALA A 452 10.63 -4.95 9.75
CA ALA A 452 10.88 -6.21 10.42
C ALA A 452 9.70 -7.18 10.32
N ASP A 453 9.95 -8.48 10.28
CA ASP A 453 8.92 -9.53 10.36
C ASP A 453 7.81 -9.39 9.31
N ASN A 454 8.11 -8.96 8.12
CA ASN A 454 7.14 -8.87 7.02
C ASN A 454 7.29 -10.08 6.08
N ALA A 455 6.21 -10.50 5.44
CA ALA A 455 6.33 -11.50 4.38
C ALA A 455 7.26 -10.99 3.28
N ILE A 456 7.07 -9.73 2.88
CA ILE A 456 7.88 -9.01 1.91
C ILE A 456 8.16 -7.62 2.48
N GLY A 457 9.42 -7.22 2.53
CA GLY A 457 9.79 -5.88 2.96
C GLY A 457 9.34 -4.83 1.96
N VAL A 458 9.90 -4.85 0.76
CA VAL A 458 9.66 -3.81 -0.25
C VAL A 458 9.43 -4.43 -1.63
N THR A 459 8.41 -3.96 -2.33
CA THR A 459 8.20 -4.21 -3.76
C THR A 459 7.88 -2.89 -4.46
N PHE A 460 8.58 -2.62 -5.55
CA PHE A 460 8.32 -1.48 -6.41
C PHE A 460 7.79 -1.95 -7.77
N ALA A 461 6.48 -1.82 -7.97
CA ALA A 461 5.83 -1.91 -9.27
C ALA A 461 5.96 -0.56 -9.98
N SER A 462 7.19 -0.13 -10.25
CA SER A 462 7.52 1.27 -10.52
C SER A 462 8.65 1.38 -11.53
N ARG A 463 8.89 2.62 -11.97
CA ARG A 463 10.09 2.99 -12.73
C ARG A 463 10.86 4.06 -11.98
N ALA A 464 12.20 4.06 -12.11
CA ALA A 464 13.08 5.03 -11.50
C ALA A 464 12.82 5.23 -9.98
N THR A 465 12.54 4.13 -9.28
CA THR A 465 12.21 4.12 -7.86
C THR A 465 13.30 3.42 -7.08
N THR A 466 13.72 4.00 -5.96
CA THR A 466 14.79 3.49 -5.11
C THR A 466 14.41 3.43 -3.64
N LEU A 467 14.98 2.43 -2.96
CA LEU A 467 15.04 2.34 -1.50
C LEU A 467 16.45 2.75 -1.06
N GLU A 468 16.57 3.70 -0.13
CA GLU A 468 17.85 4.23 0.29
C GLU A 468 17.99 4.26 1.81
N ASP A 469 19.22 4.09 2.30
CA ASP A 469 19.61 4.27 3.71
C ASP A 469 18.67 3.55 4.69
N SER A 470 18.35 2.30 4.40
CA SER A 470 17.29 1.57 5.08
C SER A 470 17.79 0.30 5.76
N LEU A 471 16.99 -0.21 6.70
CA LEU A 471 17.23 -1.44 7.44
C LEU A 471 16.03 -2.37 7.26
N ILE A 472 16.29 -3.61 6.86
CA ILE A 472 15.26 -4.64 6.73
C ILE A 472 15.66 -5.88 7.53
N VAL A 473 14.83 -6.23 8.51
CA VAL A 473 15.01 -7.39 9.37
C VAL A 473 14.03 -8.49 8.94
N GLY A 474 14.50 -9.68 8.71
CA GLY A 474 13.67 -10.84 8.40
C GLY A 474 12.90 -11.31 9.64
N ASP A 475 13.58 -12.06 10.49
CA ASP A 475 13.03 -12.53 11.76
C ASP A 475 13.64 -11.74 12.93
N SER A 476 12.80 -10.97 13.65
CA SER A 476 13.22 -10.20 14.81
C SER A 476 13.07 -10.97 16.12
N ALA A 477 13.31 -10.33 17.26
CA ALA A 477 13.04 -10.90 18.58
C ALA A 477 11.53 -11.00 18.88
N ASN A 478 10.69 -10.28 18.16
CA ASN A 478 9.22 -10.34 18.29
C ASN A 478 8.67 -11.63 17.66
N LYS A 479 8.54 -12.67 18.45
CA LYS A 479 8.04 -13.97 17.98
C LYS A 479 6.52 -14.00 17.75
N GLY A 480 5.78 -13.05 18.30
CA GLY A 480 4.33 -13.07 18.27
C GLY A 480 3.70 -14.19 19.09
N PHE A 481 2.45 -14.48 18.82
CA PHE A 481 1.67 -15.51 19.51
C PHE A 481 0.73 -16.22 18.51
N PRO A 482 1.20 -17.30 17.83
CA PRO A 482 0.39 -18.01 16.84
C PRO A 482 -0.80 -18.69 17.49
N ARG A 483 -1.95 -18.71 16.79
CA ARG A 483 -3.15 -19.44 17.23
C ARG A 483 -2.94 -20.94 17.22
N ASN A 484 -3.74 -21.68 17.98
CA ASN A 484 -3.59 -23.12 18.15
C ASN A 484 -3.64 -23.94 16.85
N TRP A 485 -4.25 -23.43 15.80
CA TRP A 485 -4.37 -24.09 14.49
C TRP A 485 -3.38 -23.59 13.45
N GLU A 486 -2.59 -22.57 13.78
CA GLU A 486 -1.67 -21.97 12.83
C GLU A 486 -0.33 -22.70 12.79
N PHE A 487 0.26 -22.78 11.60
CA PHE A 487 1.68 -23.13 11.45
C PHE A 487 2.54 -22.11 12.19
N ARG A 488 3.66 -22.58 12.68
CA ARG A 488 4.62 -21.78 13.46
C ARG A 488 6.05 -22.19 13.19
N GLY A 489 6.98 -21.30 13.47
CA GLY A 489 8.39 -21.62 13.46
C GLY A 489 8.76 -22.63 14.56
N ALA A 490 9.84 -23.38 14.36
CA ALA A 490 10.37 -24.29 15.37
C ALA A 490 10.75 -23.57 16.68
N ASP A 491 11.05 -22.28 16.61
CA ASP A 491 11.30 -21.39 17.76
C ASP A 491 10.02 -20.81 18.39
N GLY A 492 8.85 -21.24 17.93
CA GLY A 492 7.54 -20.84 18.44
C GLY A 492 6.95 -19.57 17.80
N ARG A 493 7.64 -18.94 16.83
CA ARG A 493 7.17 -17.69 16.24
C ARG A 493 5.97 -17.83 15.32
N SER A 494 5.16 -16.77 15.28
CA SER A 494 4.13 -16.58 14.25
C SER A 494 4.77 -16.40 12.87
N LEU A 495 4.06 -16.87 11.84
CA LEU A 495 4.46 -16.73 10.44
C LEU A 495 3.57 -15.70 9.72
N PRO A 496 4.08 -15.00 8.71
CA PRO A 496 3.30 -14.00 7.99
C PRO A 496 2.12 -14.59 7.22
N ARG A 497 2.25 -15.81 6.67
CA ARG A 497 1.19 -16.59 6.01
C ARG A 497 0.40 -15.78 4.96
N PRO A 498 1.06 -15.22 3.94
CA PRO A 498 0.37 -14.48 2.88
C PRO A 498 -0.43 -15.42 1.98
N TRP A 499 -1.27 -14.85 1.13
CA TRP A 499 -1.92 -15.64 0.08
C TRP A 499 -0.89 -16.11 -0.98
N ALA A 500 -1.13 -17.29 -1.52
CA ALA A 500 -0.25 -17.89 -2.53
C ALA A 500 -0.27 -17.09 -3.85
N SER A 501 -1.42 -16.52 -4.20
CA SER A 501 -1.59 -15.65 -5.37
C SER A 501 -2.73 -14.65 -5.10
N GLY A 502 -2.41 -13.46 -4.66
CA GLY A 502 -3.44 -12.47 -4.31
C GLY A 502 -4.45 -13.05 -3.31
N ALA A 503 -5.69 -13.25 -3.71
CA ALA A 503 -6.75 -13.85 -2.87
C ALA A 503 -6.75 -15.39 -2.82
N GLY A 504 -5.68 -16.05 -3.30
CA GLY A 504 -5.55 -17.50 -3.29
C GLY A 504 -5.30 -18.11 -1.90
N PRO A 505 -4.99 -19.42 -1.84
CA PRO A 505 -4.75 -20.13 -0.58
C PRO A 505 -3.62 -19.49 0.24
N ILE A 506 -3.76 -19.52 1.56
CA ILE A 506 -2.70 -19.08 2.49
C ILE A 506 -1.49 -20.00 2.35
N GLN A 507 -0.30 -19.40 2.35
CA GLN A 507 0.98 -20.11 2.23
C GLN A 507 1.77 -20.02 3.54
N ASP A 508 1.78 -21.13 4.30
CA ASP A 508 2.45 -21.18 5.60
C ASP A 508 3.99 -21.16 5.47
N ASN A 509 4.54 -21.77 4.41
CA ASN A 509 5.98 -21.83 4.14
C ASN A 509 6.47 -20.76 3.17
N PHE A 510 5.79 -19.62 3.09
CA PHE A 510 6.18 -18.54 2.20
C PHE A 510 7.63 -18.10 2.43
N PRO A 511 8.50 -18.10 1.39
CA PRO A 511 9.85 -17.62 1.51
C PRO A 511 9.87 -16.12 1.79
N ILE A 512 10.21 -15.72 3.02
CA ILE A 512 10.28 -14.29 3.35
C ILE A 512 11.39 -13.61 2.55
N ARG A 513 11.15 -12.35 2.20
CA ARG A 513 12.11 -11.56 1.42
C ARG A 513 12.17 -10.11 1.87
N GLY A 514 13.36 -9.54 1.80
CA GLY A 514 13.60 -8.15 2.17
C GLY A 514 13.22 -7.21 1.03
N PHE A 515 13.94 -7.27 -0.07
CA PHE A 515 13.66 -6.52 -1.29
C PHE A 515 13.26 -7.47 -2.40
N GLU A 516 12.10 -7.23 -2.99
CA GLU A 516 11.54 -8.02 -4.07
C GLU A 516 11.61 -7.24 -5.37
N PHE A 517 12.45 -7.69 -6.31
CA PHE A 517 12.57 -7.08 -7.62
C PHE A 517 11.32 -7.34 -8.45
N TYR A 518 10.83 -6.29 -9.06
CA TYR A 518 9.68 -6.31 -9.95
C TYR A 518 9.75 -5.09 -10.88
N ASP A 519 9.09 -5.19 -12.03
CA ASP A 519 8.98 -4.12 -13.00
C ASP A 519 10.35 -3.45 -13.30
N GLY A 520 10.44 -2.17 -13.43
CA GLY A 520 11.72 -1.54 -13.58
C GLY A 520 11.75 -0.13 -14.13
N LYS A 521 12.88 0.51 -14.06
CA LYS A 521 14.18 0.18 -13.41
C LYS A 521 14.09 0.54 -11.93
N VAL A 522 14.20 -0.44 -11.05
CA VAL A 522 14.13 -0.24 -9.61
C VAL A 522 15.32 -0.89 -8.90
N GLY A 523 15.59 -0.47 -7.69
CA GLY A 523 16.67 -1.02 -6.89
C GLY A 523 16.82 -0.34 -5.54
N PHE A 524 17.94 -0.58 -4.91
CA PHE A 524 18.25 0.01 -3.62
C PHE A 524 19.71 0.48 -3.52
N ARG A 525 19.94 1.41 -2.60
CA ARG A 525 21.27 1.93 -2.24
C ARG A 525 21.42 1.97 -0.73
N ASN A 526 22.55 1.46 -0.21
CA ASN A 526 22.91 1.52 1.20
C ASN A 526 21.80 0.93 2.11
N VAL A 527 21.53 -0.37 1.95
CA VAL A 527 20.53 -1.09 2.73
C VAL A 527 21.17 -2.23 3.51
N GLU A 528 20.82 -2.35 4.78
CA GLU A 528 21.22 -3.44 5.65
C GLU A 528 20.09 -4.46 5.78
N PHE A 529 20.44 -5.74 5.59
CA PHE A 529 19.54 -6.87 5.73
C PHE A 529 20.01 -7.75 6.89
N VAL A 530 19.09 -8.03 7.82
CA VAL A 530 19.40 -8.75 9.06
C VAL A 530 18.46 -9.95 9.23
N ASN A 531 19.00 -11.10 9.63
CA ASN A 531 18.24 -12.30 10.00
C ASN A 531 17.29 -12.82 8.90
N PHE A 532 17.78 -12.96 7.70
CA PHE A 532 17.11 -13.69 6.62
C PHE A 532 17.66 -15.11 6.54
N GLN A 533 17.18 -16.00 7.39
CA GLN A 533 17.61 -17.39 7.43
C GLN A 533 16.43 -18.34 7.18
N PRO A 534 16.68 -19.50 6.54
CA PRO A 534 15.70 -20.57 6.50
C PRO A 534 15.26 -20.98 7.90
N LEU A 535 13.98 -21.26 8.07
CA LEU A 535 13.39 -21.62 9.34
C LEU A 535 12.57 -22.90 9.20
N GLU A 536 12.86 -23.88 10.06
CA GLU A 536 11.99 -25.06 10.17
C GLU A 536 10.63 -24.65 10.74
N ILE A 537 9.56 -25.11 10.10
CA ILE A 537 8.17 -24.82 10.52
C ILE A 537 7.39 -26.13 10.67
N HIS A 538 6.37 -26.11 11.52
CA HIS A 538 5.50 -27.25 11.76
C HIS A 538 4.04 -26.78 11.98
N ASN A 539 3.10 -27.68 11.81
CA ASN A 539 1.71 -27.41 12.15
C ASN A 539 1.53 -27.29 13.68
N ALA A 540 0.34 -26.93 14.10
CA ALA A 540 0.01 -26.71 15.49
C ALA A 540 0.24 -27.96 16.37
N GLN A 541 0.13 -29.15 15.79
CA GLN A 541 0.35 -30.45 16.46
C GLN A 541 1.80 -30.93 16.42
N GLY A 542 2.69 -30.21 15.71
CA GLY A 542 4.08 -30.61 15.54
C GLY A 542 4.31 -31.82 14.63
N ALA A 543 3.27 -32.33 13.96
CA ALA A 543 3.34 -33.57 13.17
C ALA A 543 3.89 -33.38 11.76
N TYR A 544 3.75 -32.18 11.19
CA TYR A 544 4.25 -31.84 9.86
C TYR A 544 5.35 -30.80 9.97
N ARG A 545 6.47 -31.03 9.30
CA ARG A 545 7.63 -30.15 9.26
C ARG A 545 8.01 -29.86 7.83
N THR A 546 8.34 -28.63 7.55
CA THR A 546 8.94 -28.17 6.30
C THR A 546 9.85 -26.99 6.60
N VAL A 547 10.52 -26.49 5.59
CA VAL A 547 11.39 -25.32 5.72
C VAL A 547 10.72 -24.14 5.05
N ARG A 548 10.61 -23.04 5.79
CA ARG A 548 10.36 -21.74 5.21
C ARG A 548 11.68 -21.14 4.78
N GLU A 549 11.86 -20.97 3.50
CA GLU A 549 13.03 -20.30 2.95
C GLU A 549 13.03 -18.80 3.24
N ALA A 550 14.19 -18.18 3.10
CA ALA A 550 14.38 -16.75 3.26
C ALA A 550 15.46 -16.26 2.29
N GLY A 551 15.29 -15.06 1.81
CA GLY A 551 16.31 -14.34 1.05
C GLY A 551 16.18 -12.85 1.26
N ALA A 552 17.29 -12.18 1.57
CA ALA A 552 17.27 -10.73 1.65
C ALA A 552 16.79 -10.10 0.33
N LEU A 553 17.23 -10.68 -0.80
CA LEU A 553 16.84 -10.30 -2.16
C LEU A 553 16.10 -11.42 -2.86
N SER A 554 15.04 -11.10 -3.57
CA SER A 554 14.23 -12.03 -4.33
C SER A 554 13.52 -11.31 -5.50
N TYR A 555 12.54 -11.95 -6.11
CA TYR A 555 11.73 -11.36 -7.18
C TYR A 555 10.23 -11.60 -6.95
N LEU A 556 9.38 -10.81 -7.60
CA LEU A 556 7.93 -10.99 -7.54
C LEU A 556 7.53 -12.35 -8.11
N ARG A 557 6.73 -13.09 -7.37
CA ARG A 557 6.46 -14.52 -7.65
C ARG A 557 5.20 -14.82 -8.46
N PHE A 558 4.31 -13.86 -8.68
CA PHE A 558 2.99 -14.15 -9.23
C PHE A 558 2.70 -13.50 -10.56
N THR A 559 3.69 -13.00 -11.23
CA THR A 559 3.42 -12.19 -12.40
C THR A 559 3.73 -12.92 -13.69
N SER A 560 2.96 -12.61 -14.70
CA SER A 560 3.31 -12.80 -16.11
C SER A 560 4.05 -11.59 -16.71
N PHE A 561 4.27 -10.54 -15.91
CA PHE A 561 5.01 -9.37 -16.33
C PHE A 561 6.52 -9.65 -16.28
N ASP A 562 7.23 -9.04 -17.20
CA ASP A 562 8.68 -9.12 -17.23
C ASP A 562 9.30 -8.32 -16.11
N ILE A 563 10.40 -8.84 -15.57
CA ILE A 563 11.25 -8.13 -14.62
C ILE A 563 12.33 -7.41 -15.40
N ASP A 564 12.47 -6.09 -15.17
CA ASP A 564 13.47 -5.27 -15.88
C ASP A 564 14.89 -5.76 -15.62
N SER A 565 15.64 -6.01 -16.68
CA SER A 565 17.01 -6.52 -16.60
C SER A 565 18.03 -5.51 -16.05
N ARG A 566 17.63 -4.26 -15.86
CA ARG A 566 18.45 -3.18 -15.27
C ARG A 566 18.15 -2.91 -13.81
N ASN A 567 17.29 -3.70 -13.18
CA ASN A 567 17.10 -3.64 -11.72
C ASN A 567 18.46 -3.82 -11.02
N PHE A 568 18.66 -3.17 -9.89
CA PHE A 568 20.01 -3.08 -9.32
C PHE A 568 20.04 -3.15 -7.80
N ALA A 569 21.17 -3.62 -7.29
CA ALA A 569 21.57 -3.59 -5.90
C ALA A 569 22.89 -2.81 -5.76
N GLN A 570 22.99 -1.95 -4.77
CA GLN A 570 24.20 -1.20 -4.44
C GLN A 570 24.29 -0.94 -2.93
N GLY A 571 25.47 -1.15 -2.34
CA GLY A 571 25.71 -0.89 -0.93
C GLY A 571 24.91 -1.81 0.00
N ALA A 572 24.75 -3.08 -0.39
CA ALA A 572 24.09 -4.08 0.45
C ALA A 572 24.99 -4.49 1.62
N ARG A 573 24.44 -4.62 2.80
CA ARG A 573 25.09 -5.24 3.96
C ARG A 573 24.21 -6.37 4.46
N PHE A 574 24.83 -7.50 4.78
CA PHE A 574 24.13 -8.71 5.25
C PHE A 574 24.66 -9.13 6.61
N THR A 575 23.79 -9.18 7.61
CA THR A 575 24.09 -9.65 8.96
C THR A 575 23.22 -10.87 9.26
N ASN A 576 23.82 -12.06 9.39
CA ASN A 576 23.10 -13.32 9.57
C ASN A 576 21.95 -13.47 8.53
N ALA A 577 22.25 -13.19 7.27
CA ALA A 577 21.26 -13.16 6.22
C ALA A 577 21.74 -13.90 4.97
N LYS A 578 20.90 -14.79 4.45
CA LYS A 578 21.01 -15.35 3.11
C LYS A 578 20.76 -14.21 2.11
N ALA A 579 21.78 -13.83 1.37
CA ALA A 579 21.74 -12.62 0.54
C ALA A 579 20.67 -12.71 -0.55
N VAL A 580 20.57 -13.85 -1.23
CA VAL A 580 19.64 -14.05 -2.35
C VAL A 580 18.93 -15.40 -2.18
N TYR A 581 17.65 -15.41 -2.49
CA TYR A 581 16.92 -16.63 -2.77
C TYR A 581 15.89 -16.37 -3.86
N LEU A 582 16.11 -17.00 -5.01
CA LEU A 582 15.19 -16.91 -6.14
C LEU A 582 14.38 -18.22 -6.20
N PRO A 583 13.11 -18.23 -5.75
CA PRO A 583 12.31 -19.46 -5.73
C PRO A 583 12.25 -20.11 -7.10
N PRO A 584 12.40 -21.44 -7.20
CA PRO A 584 12.30 -22.14 -8.47
C PRO A 584 10.93 -21.90 -9.12
N ARG A 585 10.93 -21.69 -10.42
CA ARG A 585 9.69 -21.57 -11.19
C ARG A 585 9.67 -22.54 -12.35
N PRO A 586 8.95 -23.65 -12.20
CA PRO A 586 8.77 -24.61 -13.29
C PRO A 586 7.88 -24.03 -14.42
N GLU A 587 7.76 -24.77 -15.49
CA GLU A 587 6.75 -24.52 -16.51
C GLU A 587 5.35 -24.44 -15.85
N PRO A 588 4.45 -23.56 -16.35
CA PRO A 588 3.10 -23.50 -15.82
C PRO A 588 2.35 -24.81 -16.07
N THR A 589 1.56 -25.21 -15.08
CA THR A 589 0.72 -26.39 -15.20
C THR A 589 -0.45 -26.15 -16.18
N PRO A 590 -1.06 -27.20 -16.74
CA PRO A 590 -2.27 -27.05 -17.55
C PRO A 590 -3.42 -26.32 -16.81
N GLU A 591 -3.53 -26.51 -15.51
CA GLU A 591 -4.52 -25.81 -14.68
C GLU A 591 -4.20 -24.30 -14.58
N GLU A 592 -2.97 -23.91 -14.34
CA GLU A 592 -2.56 -22.51 -14.33
C GLU A 592 -2.81 -21.85 -15.70
N LEU A 593 -2.47 -22.54 -16.80
CA LEU A 593 -2.74 -22.04 -18.14
C LEU A 593 -4.24 -21.89 -18.44
N SER A 594 -5.08 -22.84 -17.99
CA SER A 594 -6.52 -22.74 -18.18
C SER A 594 -7.16 -21.56 -17.44
N LYS A 595 -6.52 -21.12 -16.35
CA LYS A 595 -6.89 -19.92 -15.60
C LYS A 595 -6.27 -18.64 -16.16
N GLY A 596 -5.58 -18.71 -17.31
CA GLY A 596 -4.85 -17.58 -17.87
C GLY A 596 -3.64 -17.13 -17.06
N GLN A 597 -3.07 -18.02 -16.25
CA GLN A 597 -1.88 -17.78 -15.46
C GLN A 597 -0.63 -18.23 -16.22
N SER A 598 0.32 -17.32 -16.35
CA SER A 598 1.62 -17.58 -16.94
C SER A 598 2.70 -16.96 -16.03
N ALA A 599 3.84 -17.61 -15.99
CA ALA A 599 4.96 -17.15 -15.17
C ALA A 599 6.19 -16.83 -16.02
N ASP A 600 5.98 -16.54 -17.31
CA ASP A 600 7.07 -16.35 -18.27
C ASP A 600 8.05 -15.26 -17.82
N GLY A 601 7.54 -14.11 -17.41
CA GLY A 601 8.35 -12.96 -17.06
C GLY A 601 9.34 -13.22 -15.93
N TYR A 602 8.91 -13.79 -14.84
CA TYR A 602 9.80 -13.93 -13.69
C TYR A 602 10.65 -15.21 -13.70
N ARG A 603 10.43 -16.13 -14.65
CA ARG A 603 11.42 -17.17 -14.92
C ARG A 603 12.72 -16.60 -15.49
N GLY A 604 12.68 -15.38 -16.02
CA GLY A 604 13.85 -14.65 -16.52
C GLY A 604 14.40 -13.60 -15.54
N SER A 605 14.18 -13.78 -14.24
CA SER A 605 14.56 -12.78 -13.20
C SER A 605 16.04 -12.47 -13.20
N VAL A 606 16.36 -11.17 -13.14
CA VAL A 606 17.73 -10.64 -13.16
C VAL A 606 17.80 -9.31 -12.41
N PHE A 607 18.91 -9.07 -11.71
CA PHE A 607 19.31 -7.75 -11.24
C PHE A 607 20.83 -7.59 -11.31
N ILE A 608 21.33 -6.37 -11.31
CA ILE A 608 22.76 -6.07 -11.42
C ILE A 608 23.30 -5.70 -10.04
N ASP A 609 24.36 -6.38 -9.62
CA ASP A 609 25.14 -6.02 -8.43
C ASP A 609 26.16 -4.94 -8.82
N LEU A 610 25.77 -3.67 -8.67
CA LEU A 610 26.54 -2.55 -9.21
C LEU A 610 27.92 -2.39 -8.59
N ASP A 611 28.08 -2.70 -7.32
CA ASP A 611 29.33 -2.48 -6.58
C ASP A 611 29.97 -3.78 -6.05
N GLY A 612 29.32 -4.92 -6.26
CA GLY A 612 29.79 -6.21 -5.78
C GLY A 612 29.43 -6.53 -4.32
N SER A 613 28.60 -5.69 -3.70
CA SER A 613 28.20 -5.89 -2.30
C SER A 613 27.31 -7.12 -2.06
N VAL A 614 26.68 -7.65 -3.10
CA VAL A 614 25.84 -8.84 -3.03
C VAL A 614 26.63 -10.10 -3.40
N SER A 615 27.23 -10.11 -4.58
CA SER A 615 27.85 -11.29 -5.18
C SER A 615 29.37 -11.37 -4.96
N GLY A 616 30.00 -10.29 -4.52
CA GLY A 616 31.46 -10.14 -4.51
C GLY A 616 32.02 -9.72 -5.88
N ARG A 617 31.17 -9.54 -6.90
CA ARG A 617 31.58 -9.26 -8.27
C ARG A 617 30.89 -8.01 -8.79
N ARG A 618 31.62 -6.92 -8.83
CA ARG A 618 31.10 -5.62 -9.29
C ARG A 618 30.58 -5.69 -10.74
N GLY A 619 29.38 -5.16 -10.94
CA GLY A 619 28.76 -5.07 -12.26
C GLY A 619 28.23 -6.37 -12.83
N HIS A 620 28.29 -7.47 -12.07
CA HIS A 620 27.75 -8.76 -12.50
C HIS A 620 26.23 -8.81 -12.29
N ALA A 621 25.57 -9.54 -13.19
CA ALA A 621 24.15 -9.84 -13.07
C ALA A 621 23.96 -11.07 -12.17
N VAL A 622 22.97 -11.00 -11.27
CA VAL A 622 22.46 -12.14 -10.52
C VAL A 622 21.16 -12.57 -11.18
N VAL A 623 21.12 -13.80 -11.66
CA VAL A 623 20.01 -14.32 -12.47
C VAL A 623 19.47 -15.62 -11.89
N LEU A 624 18.19 -15.91 -12.17
CA LEU A 624 17.61 -17.21 -11.81
C LEU A 624 18.42 -18.36 -12.38
N ASN A 625 18.60 -19.42 -11.62
CA ASN A 625 19.25 -20.64 -12.06
C ASN A 625 18.38 -21.37 -13.09
N HIS A 626 18.45 -20.88 -14.32
CA HIS A 626 17.73 -21.42 -15.46
C HIS A 626 18.70 -21.61 -16.64
N PRO A 627 18.75 -22.78 -17.29
CA PRO A 627 19.74 -23.07 -18.35
C PRO A 627 19.77 -22.04 -19.48
N PHE A 628 18.62 -21.45 -19.80
CA PHE A 628 18.50 -20.42 -20.84
C PHE A 628 19.22 -19.11 -20.50
N LEU A 629 19.38 -18.80 -19.20
CA LEU A 629 20.02 -17.59 -18.71
C LEU A 629 21.49 -17.77 -18.38
N LEU A 630 21.95 -19.01 -18.19
CA LEU A 630 23.29 -19.35 -17.76
C LEU A 630 24.14 -19.85 -18.91
N ASP A 631 25.44 -19.62 -18.82
CA ASP A 631 26.45 -20.30 -19.64
C ASP A 631 27.66 -20.71 -18.75
N THR A 632 28.70 -21.26 -19.38
CA THR A 632 29.88 -21.74 -18.68
C THR A 632 30.69 -20.65 -17.98
N SER A 633 30.44 -19.37 -18.26
CA SER A 633 31.09 -18.24 -17.59
C SER A 633 30.38 -17.81 -16.31
N CYS A 634 29.20 -18.33 -16.04
CA CYS A 634 28.44 -18.03 -14.83
C CYS A 634 28.88 -18.87 -13.65
N GLU A 635 28.98 -18.25 -12.48
CA GLU A 635 29.13 -18.92 -11.19
C GLU A 635 27.76 -19.29 -10.63
N VAL A 636 27.41 -20.55 -10.63
CA VAL A 636 26.14 -21.03 -10.07
C VAL A 636 26.23 -21.12 -8.56
N ARG A 637 25.28 -20.56 -7.85
CA ARG A 637 25.13 -20.63 -6.38
C ARG A 637 23.82 -21.37 -6.06
N PRO A 638 23.89 -22.69 -5.82
CA PRO A 638 22.70 -23.52 -5.65
C PRO A 638 21.81 -23.07 -4.46
N GLU A 639 22.42 -22.62 -3.37
CA GLU A 639 21.71 -22.14 -2.18
C GLU A 639 20.89 -20.86 -2.42
N TRP A 640 21.24 -20.10 -3.46
CA TRP A 640 20.48 -18.94 -3.92
C TRP A 640 19.46 -19.28 -4.99
N ASN A 641 19.59 -20.47 -5.59
CA ASN A 641 18.96 -20.82 -6.86
C ASN A 641 19.24 -19.78 -7.94
N ALA A 642 20.47 -19.32 -8.02
CA ALA A 642 20.90 -18.23 -8.91
C ALA A 642 22.28 -18.50 -9.51
N GLY A 643 22.55 -17.82 -10.62
CA GLY A 643 23.87 -17.66 -11.22
C GLY A 643 24.36 -16.23 -11.14
N VAL A 644 25.67 -16.04 -11.01
CA VAL A 644 26.35 -14.76 -11.07
C VAL A 644 27.12 -14.70 -12.40
N CYS A 645 26.68 -13.82 -13.29
CA CYS A 645 27.14 -13.79 -14.68
C CYS A 645 27.73 -12.43 -15.05
N GLY A 646 28.81 -12.43 -15.82
CA GLY A 646 29.49 -11.19 -16.26
C GLY A 646 28.94 -10.55 -17.51
N HIS A 647 27.99 -11.18 -18.21
CA HIS A 647 27.38 -10.65 -19.42
C HIS A 647 26.11 -9.86 -19.13
N GLY A 648 25.74 -8.99 -20.07
CA GLY A 648 24.53 -8.16 -19.98
C GLY A 648 23.29 -8.91 -20.44
N TYR A 649 22.15 -8.53 -19.87
CA TYR A 649 20.84 -9.04 -20.22
C TYR A 649 19.96 -7.93 -20.77
N ALA A 650 18.95 -8.32 -21.55
CA ALA A 650 17.93 -7.44 -22.11
C ALA A 650 16.58 -8.17 -22.08
N ARG A 651 15.49 -7.43 -22.24
CA ARG A 651 14.17 -8.03 -22.46
C ARG A 651 13.82 -8.08 -23.94
N LEU A 652 13.36 -9.24 -24.41
CA LEU A 652 12.81 -9.41 -25.75
C LEU A 652 11.30 -9.57 -25.64
N HIS A 653 10.57 -8.69 -26.29
CA HIS A 653 9.12 -8.78 -26.47
C HIS A 653 8.81 -9.26 -27.88
N ILE A 654 7.88 -10.21 -27.96
CA ILE A 654 7.42 -10.83 -29.20
C ILE A 654 5.91 -10.65 -29.24
N ARG A 655 5.40 -9.93 -30.24
CA ARG A 655 3.99 -9.57 -30.30
C ARG A 655 3.38 -9.77 -31.68
N SER A 656 2.18 -10.39 -31.69
CA SER A 656 1.31 -10.38 -32.87
C SER A 656 0.53 -9.05 -32.90
N GLU A 657 0.93 -8.14 -33.79
CA GLU A 657 0.24 -6.84 -33.97
C GLU A 657 -1.03 -6.96 -34.80
N SER A 658 -1.14 -7.97 -35.62
CA SER A 658 -2.30 -8.25 -36.47
C SER A 658 -3.36 -9.12 -35.80
N GLY A 659 -3.10 -9.58 -34.58
CA GLY A 659 -4.11 -10.16 -33.68
C GLY A 659 -4.19 -11.69 -33.66
N GLU A 660 -3.41 -12.39 -34.46
CA GLU A 660 -3.37 -13.85 -34.43
C GLU A 660 -2.74 -14.39 -33.14
N ASN A 661 -3.25 -15.52 -32.69
CA ASN A 661 -2.60 -16.29 -31.63
C ASN A 661 -1.43 -17.07 -32.21
N ILE A 662 -0.22 -16.74 -31.76
CA ILE A 662 1.03 -17.37 -32.22
C ILE A 662 1.61 -18.36 -31.20
N GLY A 663 1.03 -18.44 -30.00
CA GLY A 663 1.59 -19.23 -28.93
C GLY A 663 1.24 -20.71 -28.93
N PRO A 664 1.95 -21.50 -28.11
CA PRO A 664 3.15 -21.12 -27.38
C PRO A 664 4.33 -20.79 -28.30
N VAL A 665 5.24 -19.95 -27.79
CA VAL A 665 6.43 -19.51 -28.51
C VAL A 665 7.65 -20.09 -27.81
N SER A 666 8.57 -20.68 -28.57
CA SER A 666 9.86 -21.18 -28.11
C SER A 666 11.00 -20.31 -28.60
N LEU A 667 11.93 -19.99 -27.72
CA LEU A 667 13.14 -19.27 -28.00
C LEU A 667 14.31 -20.17 -27.63
N THR A 668 15.11 -20.59 -28.64
CA THR A 668 16.30 -21.44 -28.46
C THR A 668 17.54 -20.57 -28.57
N ARG A 669 18.39 -20.59 -27.53
CA ARG A 669 19.69 -19.93 -27.62
C ARG A 669 20.68 -20.83 -28.41
N GLU A 670 21.36 -20.29 -29.39
CA GLU A 670 22.16 -21.06 -30.34
C GLU A 670 23.55 -21.43 -29.87
N ASP A 671 23.87 -21.26 -28.60
CA ASP A 671 25.11 -21.68 -27.96
C ASP A 671 24.89 -22.68 -26.82
N GLY A 672 25.98 -23.23 -26.29
CA GLY A 672 26.01 -23.92 -24.98
C GLY A 672 24.99 -25.03 -24.78
N GLY A 673 24.75 -25.89 -25.79
CA GLY A 673 23.81 -26.98 -25.67
C GLY A 673 22.39 -26.64 -26.09
N ARG A 674 22.19 -25.47 -26.67
CA ARG A 674 20.93 -24.98 -27.26
C ARG A 674 19.76 -24.99 -26.26
N PRO A 675 19.89 -24.30 -25.09
CA PRO A 675 18.78 -24.26 -24.13
C PRO A 675 17.57 -23.54 -24.69
N VAL A 676 16.38 -24.06 -24.35
CA VAL A 676 15.10 -23.55 -24.84
C VAL A 676 14.35 -22.89 -23.70
N PHE A 677 13.76 -21.72 -24.00
CA PHE A 677 12.79 -21.04 -23.16
C PHE A 677 11.43 -21.04 -23.84
N ARG A 678 10.46 -21.75 -23.23
CA ARG A 678 9.12 -21.84 -23.75
C ARG A 678 8.23 -20.81 -23.07
N MET A 679 7.53 -20.01 -23.88
CA MET A 679 6.64 -18.94 -23.45
C MET A 679 5.19 -19.26 -23.76
N TRP A 680 4.33 -19.02 -22.80
CA TRP A 680 2.89 -19.26 -22.88
C TRP A 680 2.08 -17.99 -23.12
N GLY A 681 2.71 -16.83 -22.97
CA GLY A 681 2.12 -15.51 -23.11
C GLY A 681 1.58 -14.93 -21.81
N ALA A 682 1.19 -13.67 -21.88
CA ALA A 682 0.54 -12.98 -20.76
C ALA A 682 -0.87 -13.55 -20.53
N PRO A 683 -1.40 -13.51 -19.28
CA PRO A 683 -2.75 -13.94 -19.00
C PRO A 683 -3.75 -13.21 -19.90
N ASN A 684 -4.65 -13.98 -20.51
CA ASN A 684 -5.66 -13.47 -21.43
C ASN A 684 -5.12 -12.74 -22.67
N ASN A 685 -3.82 -12.85 -22.96
CA ASN A 685 -3.21 -12.26 -24.13
C ASN A 685 -2.21 -13.21 -24.81
N PRO A 686 -2.66 -14.23 -25.57
CA PRO A 686 -1.80 -15.18 -26.28
C PRO A 686 -1.07 -14.58 -27.49
N ARG A 687 -1.01 -13.26 -27.59
CA ARG A 687 -0.37 -12.48 -28.64
C ARG A 687 0.89 -11.78 -28.16
N PHE A 688 1.14 -11.79 -26.85
CA PHE A 688 2.23 -11.07 -26.22
C PHE A 688 3.10 -12.02 -25.38
N PHE A 689 4.39 -12.06 -25.69
CA PHE A 689 5.38 -12.92 -25.05
C PHE A 689 6.60 -12.09 -24.65
N GLY A 690 7.24 -12.47 -23.56
CA GLY A 690 8.45 -11.82 -23.11
C GLY A 690 9.50 -12.82 -22.64
N ALA A 691 10.75 -12.54 -22.91
CA ALA A 691 11.89 -13.33 -22.46
C ALA A 691 13.06 -12.41 -22.06
N THR A 692 13.79 -12.82 -21.01
CA THR A 692 15.10 -12.25 -20.73
C THR A 692 16.13 -12.95 -21.61
N VAL A 693 16.93 -12.18 -22.32
CA VAL A 693 17.94 -12.67 -23.27
C VAL A 693 19.33 -12.13 -22.93
N ILE A 694 20.37 -12.88 -23.27
CA ILE A 694 21.77 -12.44 -23.14
C ILE A 694 22.11 -11.56 -24.36
N LYS A 695 22.62 -10.38 -24.12
CA LYS A 695 23.07 -9.45 -25.18
C LYS A 695 24.18 -10.05 -26.02
N GLY A 696 24.15 -9.79 -27.31
CA GLY A 696 25.14 -10.25 -28.29
C GLY A 696 25.02 -11.74 -28.68
N ARG A 697 23.97 -12.45 -28.23
CA ARG A 697 23.75 -13.87 -28.57
C ARG A 697 22.78 -14.04 -29.73
N ALA A 698 22.79 -15.23 -30.30
CA ALA A 698 21.87 -15.64 -31.35
C ALA A 698 20.80 -16.58 -30.81
N TYR A 699 19.58 -16.41 -31.31
CA TYR A 699 18.39 -17.14 -30.89
C TYR A 699 17.58 -17.60 -32.10
N THR A 700 16.97 -18.77 -32.02
CA THR A 700 15.94 -19.24 -32.93
C THR A 700 14.59 -19.09 -32.29
N LEU A 701 13.65 -18.44 -32.99
CA LEU A 701 12.29 -18.21 -32.56
C LEU A 701 11.33 -19.09 -33.36
N GLU A 702 10.53 -19.89 -32.66
CA GLU A 702 9.49 -20.74 -33.25
C GLU A 702 8.14 -20.46 -32.57
N ALA A 703 7.14 -20.14 -33.36
CA ALA A 703 5.78 -19.88 -32.94
C ALA A 703 4.89 -21.07 -33.34
N SER A 704 4.32 -21.78 -32.34
CA SER A 704 3.50 -22.99 -32.63
C SER A 704 2.23 -22.68 -33.43
N GLY A 705 1.69 -21.47 -33.26
CA GLY A 705 0.56 -20.98 -34.05
C GLY A 705 0.94 -20.40 -35.41
N GLY A 706 2.21 -20.48 -35.82
CA GLY A 706 2.74 -19.84 -37.02
C GLY A 706 3.03 -18.35 -36.84
N LEU A 707 3.68 -17.73 -37.85
CA LEU A 707 3.94 -16.30 -37.83
C LEU A 707 2.67 -15.50 -38.14
N PRO A 708 2.41 -14.39 -37.43
CA PRO A 708 1.26 -13.53 -37.75
C PRO A 708 1.54 -12.69 -39.02
N ARG A 709 0.49 -12.08 -39.58
CA ARG A 709 0.66 -11.12 -40.69
C ARG A 709 1.59 -9.96 -40.32
N ARG A 710 1.62 -9.56 -39.04
CA ARG A 710 2.57 -8.57 -38.52
C ARG A 710 3.10 -9.01 -37.17
N LEU A 711 4.38 -9.36 -37.16
CA LEU A 711 5.12 -9.73 -35.96
C LEU A 711 5.98 -8.55 -35.53
N ARG A 712 5.80 -8.07 -34.27
CA ARG A 712 6.71 -7.08 -33.70
C ARG A 712 7.68 -7.75 -32.73
N LEU A 713 8.96 -7.45 -32.94
CA LEU A 713 10.08 -7.87 -32.13
C LEU A 713 10.69 -6.61 -31.48
N ARG A 714 10.72 -6.57 -30.17
CA ARG A 714 11.24 -5.40 -29.44
C ARG A 714 12.27 -5.83 -28.39
N LEU A 715 13.47 -5.30 -28.48
CA LEU A 715 14.51 -5.43 -27.47
C LEU A 715 14.48 -4.19 -26.59
N GLU A 716 14.39 -4.39 -25.28
CA GLU A 716 14.36 -3.32 -24.28
C GLU A 716 15.46 -3.52 -23.22
N ASP A 717 15.57 -2.58 -22.28
CA ASP A 717 16.55 -2.60 -21.18
C ASP A 717 17.99 -2.65 -21.70
N SER A 718 18.25 -1.95 -22.74
CA SER A 718 19.50 -2.01 -23.50
C SER A 718 20.18 -0.64 -23.56
N GLU A 719 21.37 -0.60 -24.11
CA GLU A 719 22.13 0.61 -24.37
C GLU A 719 22.42 0.77 -25.88
N PRO A 720 22.75 1.97 -26.34
CA PRO A 720 23.14 2.16 -27.72
C PRO A 720 24.23 1.19 -28.15
N GLY A 721 23.97 0.47 -29.25
CA GLY A 721 24.89 -0.55 -29.78
C GLY A 721 24.61 -1.98 -29.33
N ASP A 722 23.87 -2.20 -28.26
CA ASP A 722 23.45 -3.54 -27.83
C ASP A 722 22.59 -4.23 -28.90
N PHE A 723 22.71 -5.52 -29.00
CA PHE A 723 21.98 -6.31 -30.02
C PHE A 723 21.77 -7.76 -29.59
N ILE A 724 20.86 -8.41 -30.32
CA ILE A 724 20.72 -9.87 -30.40
C ILE A 724 20.51 -10.25 -31.86
N HIS A 725 20.86 -11.48 -32.23
CA HIS A 725 20.44 -12.08 -33.49
C HIS A 725 19.22 -12.97 -33.29
N LEU A 726 18.29 -12.91 -34.21
CA LEU A 726 17.10 -13.78 -34.27
C LEU A 726 17.01 -14.48 -35.61
N ALA A 727 16.77 -15.79 -35.54
CA ALA A 727 16.40 -16.59 -36.70
C ALA A 727 14.96 -17.07 -36.51
N LEU A 728 14.14 -16.97 -37.55
CA LEU A 728 12.77 -17.50 -37.56
C LEU A 728 12.45 -18.21 -38.87
N PRO A 729 11.65 -19.29 -38.85
CA PRO A 729 11.18 -19.94 -40.05
C PRO A 729 10.36 -18.94 -40.86
N TYR A 730 10.68 -18.78 -42.15
CA TYR A 730 9.99 -17.83 -42.99
C TYR A 730 9.91 -18.33 -44.43
N SER A 731 8.75 -18.13 -45.05
CA SER A 731 8.54 -18.43 -46.47
C SER A 731 7.95 -17.20 -47.19
N GLY A 732 8.40 -16.97 -48.41
CA GLY A 732 7.98 -15.84 -49.21
C GLY A 732 8.91 -14.64 -49.09
N GLU A 733 8.51 -13.50 -49.65
CA GLU A 733 9.25 -12.24 -49.56
C GLU A 733 8.99 -11.58 -48.19
N PRO A 734 10.02 -11.28 -47.42
CA PRO A 734 9.83 -10.60 -46.13
C PRO A 734 9.76 -9.10 -46.31
N TYR A 735 8.82 -8.49 -45.60
CA TYR A 735 8.68 -7.04 -45.50
C TYR A 735 9.03 -6.65 -44.06
N ILE A 736 10.24 -6.14 -43.85
CA ILE A 736 10.78 -5.87 -42.52
C ILE A 736 11.02 -4.38 -42.35
N TYR A 737 10.45 -3.81 -41.28
CA TYR A 737 10.54 -2.37 -41.02
C TYR A 737 11.17 -2.13 -39.65
N ARG A 738 12.08 -1.14 -39.57
CA ARG A 738 12.68 -0.67 -38.31
C ARG A 738 11.94 0.57 -37.84
N ASP A 739 11.46 0.55 -36.62
CA ASP A 739 10.72 1.68 -36.00
C ASP A 739 9.50 2.11 -36.84
N TYR A 740 8.74 1.16 -37.35
CA TYR A 740 7.60 1.35 -38.25
C TYR A 740 6.61 2.45 -37.83
N TRP A 741 6.33 2.57 -36.55
CA TRP A 741 5.40 3.58 -36.03
C TRP A 741 5.96 5.02 -36.07
N ILE A 742 7.29 5.18 -36.17
CA ILE A 742 7.94 6.48 -36.33
C ILE A 742 8.03 6.82 -37.83
N ASP A 743 8.47 5.85 -38.61
CA ASP A 743 8.65 6.01 -40.05
C ASP A 743 8.42 4.66 -40.75
N ASN A 744 7.31 4.54 -41.45
CA ASN A 744 6.92 3.32 -42.15
C ASN A 744 7.65 3.14 -43.50
N SER A 745 8.54 4.05 -43.86
CA SER A 745 9.43 3.91 -45.04
C SER A 745 10.75 3.20 -44.73
N ASN A 746 11.05 2.97 -43.41
CA ASN A 746 12.28 2.32 -42.97
C ASN A 746 12.31 0.81 -43.22
N ARG A 747 12.15 0.40 -44.48
CA ARG A 747 12.25 -1.01 -44.89
C ARG A 747 13.71 -1.46 -44.90
N LEU A 748 14.01 -2.61 -44.30
CA LEU A 748 15.33 -3.23 -44.36
C LEU A 748 15.58 -3.81 -45.74
N ALA A 749 16.81 -3.67 -46.18
CA ALA A 749 17.25 -4.34 -47.41
C ALA A 749 17.88 -5.71 -47.08
N GLN A 750 17.81 -6.65 -48.03
CA GLN A 750 18.52 -7.91 -47.92
C GLN A 750 20.02 -7.68 -48.03
N ALA A 751 20.79 -8.33 -47.18
CA ALA A 751 22.25 -8.35 -47.29
C ALA A 751 22.68 -9.21 -48.45
N ALA A 752 23.75 -8.85 -49.10
CA ALA A 752 24.33 -9.62 -50.21
C ALA A 752 25.07 -10.89 -49.73
N SER A 753 25.43 -10.92 -48.43
CA SER A 753 26.06 -12.05 -47.80
C SER A 753 25.79 -12.10 -46.30
N ARG A 754 25.99 -13.27 -45.71
CA ARG A 754 25.89 -13.42 -44.25
C ARG A 754 26.90 -12.51 -43.51
N ALA A 755 28.10 -12.35 -44.07
CA ALA A 755 29.11 -11.46 -43.49
C ALA A 755 28.66 -9.99 -43.46
N GLU A 756 28.01 -9.51 -44.51
CA GLU A 756 27.41 -8.18 -44.58
C GLU A 756 26.30 -8.03 -43.55
N PHE A 757 25.42 -9.03 -43.39
CA PHE A 757 24.38 -9.05 -42.39
C PHE A 757 24.97 -8.96 -40.99
N GLU A 758 25.94 -9.78 -40.64
CA GLU A 758 26.58 -9.79 -39.33
C GLU A 758 27.28 -8.47 -39.00
N ALA A 759 27.91 -7.83 -40.00
CA ALA A 759 28.56 -6.53 -39.86
C ALA A 759 27.57 -5.34 -39.82
N SER A 760 26.30 -5.54 -40.18
CA SER A 760 25.32 -4.47 -40.33
C SER A 760 24.99 -3.78 -38.98
N SER A 761 24.47 -2.57 -39.07
CA SER A 761 23.97 -1.77 -37.92
C SER A 761 22.54 -2.19 -37.50
N GLY A 762 22.04 -3.34 -38.01
CA GLY A 762 20.65 -3.77 -37.85
C GLY A 762 19.72 -3.17 -38.90
N ASP A 763 20.25 -2.71 -40.01
CA ASP A 763 19.55 -2.17 -41.18
C ASP A 763 19.45 -3.15 -42.33
N ARG A 764 19.93 -4.39 -42.14
CA ARG A 764 19.90 -5.47 -43.10
C ARG A 764 19.26 -6.72 -42.49
N TYR A 765 18.62 -7.53 -43.31
CA TYR A 765 18.25 -8.91 -43.02
C TYR A 765 18.97 -9.89 -43.91
N TRP A 766 19.02 -11.15 -43.53
CA TRP A 766 19.52 -12.25 -44.34
C TRP A 766 18.50 -13.35 -44.44
N SER A 767 18.33 -14.00 -45.59
CA SER A 767 17.45 -15.17 -45.74
C SER A 767 18.18 -16.29 -46.46
N GLU A 768 18.10 -17.49 -45.90
CA GLU A 768 18.74 -18.69 -46.44
C GLU A 768 17.99 -19.93 -45.96
N GLY A 769 17.74 -20.87 -46.90
CA GLY A 769 17.20 -22.19 -46.55
C GLY A 769 15.87 -22.20 -45.81
N GLY A 770 14.99 -21.23 -46.05
CA GLY A 770 13.70 -21.12 -45.35
C GLY A 770 13.78 -20.44 -44.01
N TRP A 771 14.91 -19.82 -43.70
CA TRP A 771 15.13 -19.04 -42.46
C TRP A 771 15.34 -17.56 -42.76
N LEU A 772 14.74 -16.74 -41.93
CA LEU A 772 14.96 -15.30 -41.93
C LEU A 772 15.80 -14.94 -40.69
N TYR A 773 16.91 -14.26 -40.92
CA TYR A 773 17.85 -13.79 -39.91
C TYR A 773 17.73 -12.29 -39.74
N LEU A 774 17.58 -11.85 -38.50
CA LEU A 774 17.41 -10.48 -38.10
C LEU A 774 18.42 -10.08 -37.02
N LYS A 775 18.83 -8.84 -37.03
CA LYS A 775 19.68 -8.23 -36.00
C LYS A 775 18.91 -7.10 -35.32
N LEU A 776 18.36 -7.39 -34.15
CA LEU A 776 17.79 -6.37 -33.31
C LEU A 776 18.93 -5.61 -32.64
N ARG A 777 19.24 -4.42 -33.12
CA ARG A 777 20.31 -3.58 -32.59
C ARG A 777 19.80 -2.20 -32.21
N VAL A 778 20.09 -1.77 -30.98
CA VAL A 778 19.77 -0.42 -30.49
C VAL A 778 20.59 0.60 -31.27
N LYS A 779 19.94 1.61 -31.87
CA LYS A 779 20.61 2.68 -32.56
C LYS A 779 21.55 3.46 -31.65
N ASN A 780 22.65 3.95 -32.19
CA ASN A 780 23.60 4.80 -31.49
C ASN A 780 23.06 6.23 -31.33
N GLU A 781 21.96 6.35 -30.58
CA GLU A 781 21.29 7.60 -30.25
C GLU A 781 21.30 7.79 -28.73
N VAL A 782 21.63 8.99 -28.28
CA VAL A 782 21.69 9.28 -26.83
C VAL A 782 20.33 9.04 -26.17
N GLY A 783 20.32 8.24 -25.09
CA GLY A 783 19.11 7.93 -24.34
C GLY A 783 18.22 6.86 -24.96
N ARG A 784 18.63 6.27 -26.10
CA ARG A 784 17.89 5.17 -26.71
C ARG A 784 18.24 3.85 -26.03
N ASP A 785 17.23 3.18 -25.50
CA ASP A 785 17.38 1.94 -24.75
C ASP A 785 16.59 0.76 -25.34
N TRP A 786 16.14 0.89 -26.60
CA TRP A 786 15.32 -0.11 -27.30
C TRP A 786 15.60 -0.19 -28.79
N ALA A 787 15.29 -1.36 -29.37
CA ALA A 787 15.26 -1.60 -30.79
C ALA A 787 13.96 -2.32 -31.18
N VAL A 788 13.37 -1.98 -32.33
CA VAL A 788 12.12 -2.61 -32.78
C VAL A 788 12.17 -2.91 -34.26
N LEU A 789 11.76 -4.15 -34.60
CA LEU A 789 11.51 -4.59 -35.96
C LEU A 789 10.07 -5.11 -36.10
N ASP A 790 9.39 -4.69 -37.15
CA ASP A 790 8.13 -5.28 -37.59
C ASP A 790 8.39 -6.18 -38.81
N VAL A 791 8.03 -7.46 -38.72
CA VAL A 791 8.11 -8.43 -39.82
C VAL A 791 6.68 -8.65 -40.32
N CYS A 792 6.45 -8.31 -41.60
CA CYS A 792 5.12 -8.30 -42.18
C CYS A 792 5.05 -9.23 -43.39
N SER A 793 3.87 -9.81 -43.61
CA SER A 793 3.59 -10.67 -44.76
C SER A 793 3.31 -9.90 -46.05
N SER A 794 3.12 -8.60 -45.97
CA SER A 794 2.86 -7.71 -47.08
C SER A 794 3.53 -6.36 -46.92
N ASP A 795 3.68 -5.62 -48.04
CA ASP A 795 4.25 -4.28 -47.99
C ASP A 795 3.41 -3.33 -47.15
N LEU A 796 4.10 -2.47 -46.38
CA LEU A 796 3.51 -1.55 -45.43
C LEU A 796 2.62 -2.24 -44.38
N CYS A 797 2.85 -3.53 -44.09
CA CYS A 797 2.12 -4.31 -43.12
C CYS A 797 0.59 -4.24 -43.23
N ARG A 798 0.07 -4.16 -44.46
CA ARG A 798 -1.37 -4.02 -44.78
C ARG A 798 -2.15 -5.32 -44.72
#